data_1ce50c34d9c0c5458798b066bfcbf07f
#
_entry.id   1ce50c34d9c0c5458798b066bfcbf07f
#
_cell.length_a   1.000
_cell.length_b   1.000
_cell.length_c   1.000
_cell.angle_alpha   90.00
_cell.angle_beta   90.00
_cell.angle_gamma   90.00
#
_symmetry.space_group_name_H-M   'P 1'
#
loop_
_entity.id
_entity.type
_entity.pdbx_description
1 polymer ?
#
loop_
_entity_poly.entity_id
_entity_poly.type
_entity_poly.pdbx_seq_one_letter_code
_entity_poly.pdbx_strand_id
1 'polypeptide(L)'
;MKFEMREVLYIEVPTPDTASVRHWLHHDFNLEWAETRCQTTRDGLRFIAGSSTVSGHSQTSSEQTQTLSKELSIFVWSFQRTTYLKVFCGTAQSFPHEAKILQHLVKGLRTRFPHQYPEPPAIDLSQQSIFEALAADYPKTVQYFRTIPNGEYDLTRVYWWEQRWRQGVRSPQQPQPVIFEQEGQSGQAIDYDLIYVGGALGVIHAAVMAHLGYRVLLIERLPFGWINREWNISRNEFQSLIDLGLFTPAEFEAVIAREYVDGFHKFFDANNPPQAKAPVLHTPTVLNVAIDAEKLLRVCGEKLRAAGGEIWDETEFVRADIAPDGVRVQGTHLPTQVSRQTQGRLLIDAMGTASPIAWQLNGGRTFDSVCPTVGAVIDSGFEPGVWDSQFGDVLNSHGDISRGRQLIWELFPGRGSEITVYLFHYHQIHPENPGSLLEMYEDFFTILPEYRRCNLDQVKWKKATFGYIPGHFSVSGGDRQTAFDRLVAIGDAASLQSPLVFTGFGSLVRNLPRLTDLLDTALRHDLLKTSHLNPIRAFQSNIAVTWMFSKGMMVPTNRFLAPYKVNAMLNTFFGILATETPQVAERFVKDRAGWLAFNRMALKAARINPSLLLWIWELAGTKDLLRWVGSYVNFTLSAFLSWLFSGLPSFARSIQSWLEPRNPALWLWLLTQSYALTYGVGKPRPELLRIKPRPQLPEISALPTLTQATPVAKTD
;
A
#
# COMPACT_ATOMS: atom_id res chain seq x y z
N MET A 1 48.41 9.37 13.81
CA MET A 1 47.65 10.00 12.73
C MET A 1 46.44 9.09 12.44
N LYS A 2 45.19 9.52 12.66
CA LYS A 2 44.02 8.76 12.26
C LYS A 2 43.93 8.83 10.72
N PHE A 3 43.99 7.71 10.03
CA PHE A 3 43.63 7.63 8.62
C PHE A 3 42.13 7.90 8.50
N GLU A 4 41.77 9.03 7.97
CA GLU A 4 40.39 9.40 7.77
C GLU A 4 40.03 9.16 6.30
N MET A 5 39.40 8.02 6.00
CA MET A 5 38.87 7.74 4.68
C MET A 5 37.55 8.50 4.49
N ARG A 6 37.44 9.25 3.39
CA ARG A 6 36.28 10.01 3.04
C ARG A 6 35.50 9.30 1.90
N GLU A 7 34.28 8.95 2.15
CA GLU A 7 33.37 8.50 1.08
C GLU A 7 33.03 9.68 0.17
N VAL A 8 33.25 9.52 -1.14
CA VAL A 8 33.04 10.58 -2.13
C VAL A 8 31.95 10.23 -3.15
N LEU A 9 31.60 8.95 -3.26
CA LEU A 9 30.50 8.47 -4.11
C LEU A 9 29.92 7.19 -3.51
N TYR A 10 28.58 7.12 -3.50
CA TYR A 10 27.82 5.92 -3.26
C TYR A 10 26.65 5.86 -4.24
N ILE A 11 26.61 4.81 -5.06
CA ILE A 11 25.56 4.61 -6.06
C ILE A 11 25.13 3.17 -6.15
N GLU A 12 23.88 2.97 -6.56
CA GLU A 12 23.35 1.70 -7.03
C GLU A 12 23.60 1.58 -8.54
N VAL A 13 24.01 0.39 -8.98
CA VAL A 13 24.10 0.03 -10.40
C VAL A 13 22.89 -0.86 -10.74
N PRO A 14 22.03 -0.49 -11.69
CA PRO A 14 20.74 -1.14 -11.89
C PRO A 14 20.85 -2.49 -12.62
N THR A 15 21.70 -3.36 -12.12
CA THR A 15 21.87 -4.73 -12.57
C THR A 15 22.19 -5.65 -11.40
N PRO A 16 21.66 -6.87 -11.34
CA PRO A 16 22.10 -7.89 -10.38
C PRO A 16 23.44 -8.52 -10.78
N ASP A 17 23.92 -8.31 -12.00
CA ASP A 17 25.17 -8.88 -12.52
C ASP A 17 26.39 -8.05 -12.10
N THR A 18 26.84 -8.29 -10.88
CA THR A 18 28.03 -7.64 -10.31
C THR A 18 29.33 -8.02 -11.04
N ALA A 19 29.37 -9.22 -11.64
CA ALA A 19 30.56 -9.68 -12.36
C ALA A 19 30.78 -8.85 -13.62
N SER A 20 29.74 -8.56 -14.40
CA SER A 20 29.80 -7.67 -15.57
C SER A 20 30.21 -6.25 -15.20
N VAL A 21 29.75 -5.73 -14.04
CA VAL A 21 30.15 -4.40 -13.56
C VAL A 21 31.65 -4.35 -13.22
N ARG A 22 32.17 -5.38 -12.54
CA ARG A 22 33.61 -5.49 -12.25
C ARG A 22 34.43 -5.64 -13.51
N HIS A 23 33.96 -6.48 -14.45
CA HIS A 23 34.65 -6.66 -15.75
C HIS A 23 34.76 -5.34 -16.51
N TRP A 24 33.66 -4.60 -16.63
CA TRP A 24 33.66 -3.30 -17.26
C TRP A 24 34.60 -2.31 -16.58
N LEU A 25 34.59 -2.30 -15.24
CA LEU A 25 35.47 -1.41 -14.46
C LEU A 25 36.96 -1.74 -14.69
N HIS A 26 37.31 -3.03 -14.86
CA HIS A 26 38.68 -3.48 -15.03
C HIS A 26 39.22 -3.30 -16.44
N HIS A 27 38.35 -3.42 -17.45
CA HIS A 27 38.78 -3.52 -18.85
C HIS A 27 38.36 -2.34 -19.72
N ASP A 28 37.19 -1.74 -19.46
CA ASP A 28 36.60 -0.73 -20.32
C ASP A 28 36.69 0.68 -19.71
N PHE A 29 36.75 0.80 -18.38
CA PHE A 29 36.85 2.08 -17.69
C PHE A 29 38.28 2.60 -17.72
N ASN A 30 38.49 3.68 -18.52
CA ASN A 30 39.80 4.26 -18.74
C ASN A 30 39.82 5.77 -18.40
N LEU A 31 40.95 6.22 -17.83
CA LEU A 31 41.23 7.61 -17.47
C LEU A 31 42.53 8.10 -18.16
N GLU A 32 42.60 8.00 -19.51
CA GLU A 32 43.76 8.36 -20.31
C GLU A 32 44.27 9.79 -20.06
N TRP A 33 43.38 10.65 -19.58
CA TRP A 33 43.67 12.07 -19.33
C TRP A 33 44.19 12.36 -17.89
N ALA A 34 44.20 11.35 -17.02
CA ALA A 34 44.61 11.51 -15.63
C ALA A 34 46.04 10.93 -15.46
N GLU A 35 47.01 11.74 -15.06
CA GLU A 35 48.37 11.29 -14.69
C GLU A 35 48.33 10.54 -13.36
N THR A 36 47.66 9.38 -13.36
CA THR A 36 47.46 8.54 -12.17
C THR A 36 47.82 7.11 -12.48
N ARG A 37 48.48 6.45 -11.53
CA ARG A 37 48.70 5.00 -11.60
C ARG A 37 47.40 4.28 -11.24
N CYS A 38 46.87 3.50 -12.18
CA CYS A 38 45.70 2.64 -11.94
C CYS A 38 46.16 1.24 -11.52
N GLN A 39 45.53 0.67 -10.49
CA GLN A 39 45.76 -0.68 -10.01
C GLN A 39 44.41 -1.40 -9.90
N THR A 40 44.28 -2.53 -10.58
CA THR A 40 43.14 -3.43 -10.41
C THR A 40 43.18 -4.12 -9.08
N THR A 41 42.04 -4.13 -8.36
CA THR A 41 41.85 -4.89 -7.13
C THR A 41 40.81 -5.98 -7.33
N ARG A 42 40.70 -6.93 -6.40
CA ARG A 42 39.69 -7.99 -6.48
C ARG A 42 38.27 -7.45 -6.66
N ASP A 43 37.94 -6.35 -5.98
CA ASP A 43 36.60 -5.82 -5.85
C ASP A 43 36.43 -4.43 -6.53
N GLY A 44 37.40 -3.99 -7.34
CA GLY A 44 37.31 -2.71 -8.03
C GLY A 44 38.62 -2.16 -8.56
N LEU A 45 38.82 -0.85 -8.46
CA LEU A 45 40.01 -0.14 -8.94
C LEU A 45 40.56 0.79 -7.87
N ARG A 46 41.89 1.00 -7.92
CA ARG A 46 42.60 1.97 -7.09
C ARG A 46 43.41 2.91 -7.97
N PHE A 47 43.22 4.21 -7.79
CA PHE A 47 44.02 5.26 -8.42
C PHE A 47 44.96 5.87 -7.39
N ILE A 48 46.22 5.99 -7.77
CA ILE A 48 47.29 6.55 -6.91
C ILE A 48 47.85 7.75 -7.67
N ALA A 49 47.74 8.95 -7.07
CA ALA A 49 48.39 10.13 -7.64
C ALA A 49 49.89 10.04 -7.47
N GLY A 50 50.64 10.25 -8.53
CA GLY A 50 52.10 10.25 -8.50
C GLY A 50 52.64 11.30 -7.50
N SER A 51 53.55 10.91 -6.63
CA SER A 51 54.39 11.87 -5.91
C SER A 51 55.32 12.50 -6.93
N SER A 52 55.23 13.80 -7.15
CA SER A 52 56.30 14.54 -7.81
C SER A 52 57.59 14.37 -7.01
N THR A 53 58.47 13.50 -7.49
CA THR A 53 59.83 13.45 -6.99
C THR A 53 60.51 14.78 -7.35
N VAL A 54 60.56 15.70 -6.40
CA VAL A 54 61.50 16.81 -6.46
C VAL A 54 62.87 16.19 -6.33
N SER A 55 63.60 16.05 -7.43
CA SER A 55 65.01 15.72 -7.46
C SER A 55 65.82 16.88 -6.88
N GLY A 56 66.06 16.86 -5.59
CA GLY A 56 66.95 17.76 -4.89
C GLY A 56 68.01 16.92 -4.19
N HIS A 57 69.26 16.96 -4.68
CA HIS A 57 70.42 16.43 -4.01
C HIS A 57 70.59 17.08 -2.64
N SER A 58 70.41 16.30 -1.57
CA SER A 58 71.34 16.35 -0.42
C SER A 58 71.08 15.16 0.50
N GLN A 59 72.21 14.43 0.71
CA GLN A 59 72.29 13.40 1.75
C GLN A 59 72.21 14.08 3.11
N THR A 60 71.34 13.61 3.99
CA THR A 60 71.63 13.22 5.37
C THR A 60 70.39 12.89 6.18
N SER A 61 70.49 11.79 6.94
CA SER A 61 69.69 11.33 8.09
C SER A 61 68.24 10.94 7.92
N SER A 62 68.03 9.63 8.03
CA SER A 62 66.93 8.84 8.54
C SER A 62 65.78 9.56 9.26
N GLU A 63 64.77 9.96 8.52
CA GLU A 63 63.38 9.94 8.94
C GLU A 63 62.55 9.51 7.73
N GLN A 64 62.01 8.30 7.79
CA GLN A 64 61.04 7.81 6.78
C GLN A 64 59.78 8.68 6.89
N THR A 65 59.78 9.81 6.22
CA THR A 65 58.56 10.55 5.90
C THR A 65 57.79 9.69 4.91
N GLN A 66 56.88 8.83 5.39
CA GLN A 66 55.86 8.20 4.54
C GLN A 66 55.07 9.32 3.86
N THR A 67 55.46 9.66 2.65
CA THR A 67 54.67 10.50 1.77
C THR A 67 53.32 9.81 1.57
N LEU A 68 52.27 10.28 2.25
CA LEU A 68 50.90 9.82 2.09
C LEU A 68 50.49 10.02 0.62
N SER A 69 50.60 8.97 -0.16
CA SER A 69 50.14 8.97 -1.56
C SER A 69 48.61 9.24 -1.55
N LYS A 70 48.18 10.24 -2.30
CA LYS A 70 46.72 10.47 -2.48
C LYS A 70 46.15 9.28 -3.24
N GLU A 71 45.14 8.67 -2.66
CA GLU A 71 44.53 7.47 -3.17
C GLU A 71 43.02 7.68 -3.37
N LEU A 72 42.46 7.15 -4.50
CA LEU A 72 41.04 7.07 -4.77
C LEU A 72 40.72 5.60 -5.06
N SER A 73 39.94 4.96 -4.20
CA SER A 73 39.60 3.54 -4.29
C SER A 73 38.13 3.34 -4.62
N ILE A 74 37.83 2.55 -5.66
CA ILE A 74 36.51 2.17 -6.11
C ILE A 74 36.24 0.73 -5.69
N PHE A 75 35.12 0.50 -5.03
CA PHE A 75 34.65 -0.84 -4.60
C PHE A 75 33.31 -1.15 -5.22
N VAL A 76 33.18 -2.39 -5.73
CA VAL A 76 31.93 -2.94 -6.29
C VAL A 76 31.61 -4.22 -5.54
N TRP A 77 30.38 -4.31 -5.05
CA TRP A 77 29.85 -5.50 -4.38
C TRP A 77 28.39 -5.74 -4.70
N SER A 78 27.90 -6.92 -4.40
CA SER A 78 26.47 -7.23 -4.48
C SER A 78 25.90 -7.49 -3.09
N PHE A 79 24.64 -7.11 -2.93
CA PHE A 79 23.84 -7.42 -1.77
C PHE A 79 22.38 -7.60 -2.21
N GLN A 80 21.76 -8.73 -1.83
CA GLN A 80 20.35 -9.01 -2.12
C GLN A 80 19.98 -8.84 -3.62
N ARG A 81 20.75 -9.46 -4.53
CA ARG A 81 20.60 -9.36 -5.99
C ARG A 81 20.77 -7.92 -6.56
N THR A 82 21.42 -7.04 -5.83
CA THR A 82 21.65 -5.65 -6.26
C THR A 82 23.15 -5.35 -6.23
N THR A 83 23.63 -4.64 -7.24
CA THR A 83 25.03 -4.21 -7.33
C THR A 83 25.18 -2.79 -6.82
N TYR A 84 26.16 -2.57 -5.99
CA TYR A 84 26.51 -1.26 -5.42
C TYR A 84 27.96 -0.90 -5.72
N LEU A 85 28.22 0.39 -5.76
CA LEU A 85 29.57 0.94 -5.93
C LEU A 85 29.79 2.08 -4.95
N LYS A 86 30.94 2.02 -4.23
CA LYS A 86 31.44 3.12 -3.41
C LYS A 86 32.82 3.56 -3.85
N VAL A 87 33.07 4.86 -3.72
CA VAL A 87 34.40 5.44 -3.94
C VAL A 87 34.84 6.13 -2.67
N PHE A 88 36.06 5.81 -2.23
CA PHE A 88 36.68 6.40 -1.07
C PHE A 88 37.97 7.16 -1.46
N CYS A 89 38.16 8.34 -0.86
CA CYS A 89 39.41 9.09 -0.93
C CYS A 89 40.17 8.85 0.36
N GLY A 90 41.46 8.45 0.25
CA GLY A 90 42.31 8.08 1.39
C GLY A 90 42.86 9.26 2.18
N THR A 91 42.52 10.50 1.86
CA THR A 91 42.97 11.71 2.57
C THR A 91 41.83 12.72 2.73
N ALA A 92 41.94 13.61 3.72
CA ALA A 92 40.99 14.73 3.88
C ALA A 92 41.02 15.73 2.70
N GLN A 93 42.12 15.76 1.94
CA GLN A 93 42.25 16.58 0.74
C GLN A 93 41.65 15.86 -0.47
N SER A 94 41.09 16.61 -1.39
CA SER A 94 40.54 16.07 -2.64
C SER A 94 41.65 15.41 -3.47
N PHE A 95 41.28 14.31 -4.12
CA PHE A 95 42.12 13.65 -5.11
C PHE A 95 42.25 14.53 -6.36
N PRO A 96 43.42 14.56 -7.05
CA PRO A 96 43.55 15.32 -8.30
C PRO A 96 42.41 14.96 -9.27
N HIS A 97 41.72 15.98 -9.80
CA HIS A 97 40.60 15.82 -10.72
C HIS A 97 39.43 14.95 -10.17
N GLU A 98 39.27 14.79 -8.87
CA GLU A 98 38.28 13.95 -8.19
C GLU A 98 36.87 14.10 -8.83
N ALA A 99 36.35 15.32 -8.91
CA ALA A 99 35.02 15.57 -9.45
C ALA A 99 34.85 15.09 -10.91
N LYS A 100 35.89 15.28 -11.75
CA LYS A 100 35.90 14.86 -13.14
C LYS A 100 35.96 13.33 -13.28
N ILE A 101 36.75 12.66 -12.43
CA ILE A 101 36.84 11.19 -12.35
C ILE A 101 35.46 10.62 -11.96
N LEU A 102 34.84 11.13 -10.90
CA LEU A 102 33.55 10.68 -10.43
C LEU A 102 32.46 10.90 -11.48
N GLN A 103 32.45 12.04 -12.14
CA GLN A 103 31.51 12.33 -13.22
C GLN A 103 31.68 11.37 -14.41
N HIS A 104 32.92 11.09 -14.80
CA HIS A 104 33.23 10.14 -15.89
C HIS A 104 32.81 8.72 -15.51
N LEU A 105 33.10 8.27 -14.27
CA LEU A 105 32.67 6.98 -13.74
C LEU A 105 31.14 6.82 -13.76
N VAL A 106 30.42 7.80 -13.21
CA VAL A 106 28.97 7.77 -13.20
C VAL A 106 28.39 7.74 -14.60
N LYS A 107 28.89 8.59 -15.51
CA LYS A 107 28.45 8.62 -16.90
C LYS A 107 28.69 7.28 -17.59
N GLY A 108 29.88 6.70 -17.44
CA GLY A 108 30.23 5.40 -18.02
C GLY A 108 29.31 4.27 -17.50
N LEU A 109 29.11 4.20 -16.19
CA LEU A 109 28.19 3.23 -15.56
C LEU A 109 26.76 3.39 -16.09
N ARG A 110 26.23 4.61 -16.16
CA ARG A 110 24.88 4.88 -16.66
C ARG A 110 24.71 4.54 -18.15
N THR A 111 25.76 4.71 -18.94
CA THR A 111 25.76 4.34 -20.37
C THR A 111 25.83 2.83 -20.56
N ARG A 112 26.68 2.14 -19.79
CA ARG A 112 26.92 0.69 -19.95
C ARG A 112 25.86 -0.16 -19.27
N PHE A 113 25.32 0.31 -18.13
CA PHE A 113 24.30 -0.36 -17.32
C PHE A 113 23.09 0.57 -17.17
N PRO A 114 22.29 0.78 -18.24
CA PRO A 114 21.05 1.54 -18.15
C PRO A 114 20.03 0.75 -17.32
N HIS A 115 18.94 1.42 -16.93
CA HIS A 115 17.83 0.71 -16.29
C HIS A 115 17.30 -0.38 -17.22
N GLN A 116 17.18 -1.57 -16.66
CA GLN A 116 16.51 -2.71 -17.29
C GLN A 116 15.40 -3.16 -16.34
N TYR A 117 14.21 -3.26 -16.87
CA TYR A 117 13.06 -3.69 -16.11
C TYR A 117 12.70 -5.12 -16.51
N PRO A 118 12.46 -6.02 -15.52
CA PRO A 118 12.23 -7.43 -15.81
C PRO A 118 11.00 -7.64 -16.69
N GLU A 119 11.14 -8.51 -17.66
CA GLU A 119 10.05 -9.02 -18.50
C GLU A 119 9.90 -10.51 -18.20
N PRO A 120 8.72 -10.98 -17.79
CA PRO A 120 8.51 -12.41 -17.64
C PRO A 120 8.55 -13.09 -19.01
N PRO A 121 9.09 -14.31 -19.09
CA PRO A 121 9.18 -15.05 -20.34
C PRO A 121 7.77 -15.33 -20.90
N ALA A 122 7.65 -15.38 -22.22
CA ALA A 122 6.45 -15.91 -22.87
C ALA A 122 6.41 -17.43 -22.66
N ILE A 123 5.31 -17.93 -22.10
CA ILE A 123 5.18 -19.36 -21.78
C ILE A 123 3.98 -19.97 -22.50
N ASP A 124 4.12 -21.26 -22.80
CA ASP A 124 3.04 -22.12 -23.31
C ASP A 124 2.80 -23.29 -22.33
N LEU A 125 1.75 -23.16 -21.53
CA LEU A 125 1.38 -24.18 -20.53
C LEU A 125 0.70 -25.40 -21.14
N SER A 126 0.50 -25.46 -22.45
CA SER A 126 0.04 -26.68 -23.11
C SER A 126 1.16 -27.70 -23.31
N GLN A 127 2.43 -27.26 -23.26
CA GLN A 127 3.61 -28.07 -23.52
C GLN A 127 4.47 -28.34 -22.26
N GLN A 128 4.32 -27.52 -21.22
CA GLN A 128 5.12 -27.56 -20.01
C GLN A 128 4.38 -27.05 -18.79
N SER A 129 4.78 -27.47 -17.60
CA SER A 129 4.25 -26.90 -16.35
C SER A 129 4.76 -25.47 -16.13
N ILE A 130 4.07 -24.70 -15.30
CA ILE A 130 4.53 -23.36 -14.92
C ILE A 130 5.91 -23.40 -14.25
N PHE A 131 6.23 -24.46 -13.55
CA PHE A 131 7.52 -24.64 -12.89
C PHE A 131 8.66 -24.83 -13.91
N GLU A 132 8.45 -25.61 -14.96
CA GLU A 132 9.43 -25.78 -16.03
C GLU A 132 9.62 -24.49 -16.82
N ALA A 133 8.51 -23.80 -17.11
CA ALA A 133 8.51 -22.56 -17.88
C ALA A 133 9.28 -21.42 -17.20
N LEU A 134 9.24 -21.33 -15.86
CA LEU A 134 9.83 -20.22 -15.10
C LEU A 134 11.18 -20.57 -14.43
N ALA A 135 11.64 -21.81 -14.47
CA ALA A 135 12.82 -22.26 -13.71
C ALA A 135 14.12 -21.53 -14.07
N ALA A 136 14.29 -21.15 -15.35
CA ALA A 136 15.48 -20.46 -15.80
C ALA A 136 15.56 -19.01 -15.31
N ASP A 137 14.44 -18.30 -15.28
CA ASP A 137 14.37 -16.87 -14.95
C ASP A 137 14.13 -16.60 -13.47
N TYR A 138 13.37 -17.51 -12.81
CA TYR A 138 12.94 -17.36 -11.40
C TYR A 138 13.19 -18.66 -10.59
N PRO A 139 14.45 -19.08 -10.44
CA PRO A 139 14.78 -20.40 -9.88
C PRO A 139 14.36 -20.58 -8.42
N LYS A 140 14.52 -19.56 -7.57
CA LYS A 140 14.09 -19.63 -6.16
C LYS A 140 12.57 -19.60 -6.02
N THR A 141 11.91 -18.80 -6.83
CA THR A 141 10.44 -18.76 -6.88
C THR A 141 9.88 -20.15 -7.21
N VAL A 142 10.39 -20.78 -8.26
CA VAL A 142 10.00 -22.14 -8.63
C VAL A 142 10.33 -23.15 -7.53
N GLN A 143 11.54 -23.09 -6.96
CA GLN A 143 11.97 -23.99 -5.90
C GLN A 143 10.98 -23.99 -4.74
N TYR A 144 10.63 -22.80 -4.21
CA TYR A 144 9.81 -22.72 -3.01
C TYR A 144 8.32 -22.82 -3.28
N PHE A 145 7.82 -22.38 -4.45
CA PHE A 145 6.43 -22.64 -4.82
C PHE A 145 6.10 -24.14 -4.94
N ARG A 146 7.08 -25.00 -5.26
CA ARG A 146 6.89 -26.46 -5.22
C ARG A 146 6.59 -26.98 -3.80
N THR A 147 6.96 -26.26 -2.77
CA THR A 147 6.75 -26.63 -1.36
C THR A 147 5.54 -25.96 -0.73
N ILE A 148 5.00 -24.91 -1.37
CA ILE A 148 3.78 -24.22 -0.93
C ILE A 148 2.55 -25.08 -1.34
N PRO A 149 1.59 -25.32 -0.43
CA PRO A 149 0.33 -25.97 -0.81
C PRO A 149 -0.37 -25.23 -1.96
N ASN A 150 -0.82 -25.95 -2.98
CA ASN A 150 -1.38 -25.40 -4.22
C ASN A 150 -0.43 -24.47 -5.01
N GLY A 151 0.87 -24.57 -4.80
CA GLY A 151 1.87 -23.64 -5.34
C GLY A 151 1.88 -23.56 -6.87
N GLU A 152 1.63 -24.67 -7.58
CA GLU A 152 1.52 -24.66 -9.05
C GLU A 152 0.36 -23.77 -9.53
N TYR A 153 -0.81 -23.93 -8.93
CA TYR A 153 -1.98 -23.13 -9.23
C TYR A 153 -1.74 -21.65 -8.88
N ASP A 154 -1.16 -21.37 -7.70
CA ASP A 154 -0.90 -20.01 -7.28
C ASP A 154 0.17 -19.33 -8.15
N LEU A 155 1.27 -20.03 -8.53
CA LEU A 155 2.30 -19.46 -9.40
C LEU A 155 1.76 -19.18 -10.81
N THR A 156 0.88 -20.06 -11.32
CA THR A 156 0.16 -19.84 -12.57
C THR A 156 -0.69 -18.56 -12.50
N ARG A 157 -1.38 -18.34 -11.40
CA ARG A 157 -2.15 -17.12 -11.17
C ARG A 157 -1.27 -15.88 -11.05
N VAL A 158 -0.12 -15.97 -10.36
CA VAL A 158 0.86 -14.87 -10.28
C VAL A 158 1.28 -14.45 -11.67
N TYR A 159 1.66 -15.41 -12.51
CA TYR A 159 2.09 -15.15 -13.88
C TYR A 159 1.00 -14.45 -14.70
N TRP A 160 -0.20 -15.02 -14.76
CA TRP A 160 -1.29 -14.44 -15.55
C TRP A 160 -1.79 -13.11 -15.01
N TRP A 161 -1.76 -12.92 -13.70
CA TRP A 161 -2.10 -11.62 -13.11
C TRP A 161 -1.08 -10.57 -13.52
N GLU A 162 0.21 -10.89 -13.46
CA GLU A 162 1.26 -9.98 -13.93
C GLU A 162 1.12 -9.66 -15.42
N GLN A 163 0.87 -10.67 -16.28
CA GLN A 163 0.65 -10.46 -17.71
C GLN A 163 -0.53 -9.53 -17.99
N ARG A 164 -1.67 -9.77 -17.36
CA ARG A 164 -2.85 -8.90 -17.48
C ARG A 164 -2.57 -7.48 -16.98
N TRP A 165 -1.88 -7.35 -15.87
CA TRP A 165 -1.48 -6.05 -15.34
C TRP A 165 -0.60 -5.29 -16.33
N ARG A 166 0.47 -5.92 -16.85
CA ARG A 166 1.38 -5.34 -17.84
C ARG A 166 0.65 -4.90 -19.11
N GLN A 167 -0.25 -5.75 -19.62
CA GLN A 167 -1.08 -5.42 -20.77
C GLN A 167 -1.96 -4.19 -20.49
N GLY A 168 -2.62 -4.14 -19.35
CA GLY A 168 -3.45 -3.01 -18.94
C GLY A 168 -2.67 -1.69 -18.81
N VAL A 169 -1.44 -1.75 -18.31
CA VAL A 169 -0.56 -0.57 -18.18
C VAL A 169 -0.05 -0.09 -19.55
N ARG A 170 0.35 -1.01 -20.45
CA ARG A 170 0.94 -0.68 -21.75
C ARG A 170 -0.08 -0.31 -22.80
N SER A 171 -1.22 -0.94 -22.77
CA SER A 171 -2.31 -0.76 -23.72
C SER A 171 -3.64 -0.62 -22.98
N PRO A 172 -3.86 0.52 -22.30
CA PRO A 172 -5.10 0.74 -21.57
C PRO A 172 -6.30 0.55 -22.48
N GLN A 173 -7.15 -0.42 -22.15
CA GLN A 173 -8.40 -0.65 -22.88
C GLN A 173 -9.45 0.36 -22.41
N GLN A 174 -10.32 0.77 -23.33
CA GLN A 174 -11.53 1.48 -22.93
C GLN A 174 -12.37 0.54 -22.05
N PRO A 175 -12.91 1.04 -20.90
CA PRO A 175 -13.75 0.21 -20.07
C PRO A 175 -14.96 -0.26 -20.85
N GLN A 176 -15.25 -1.55 -20.78
CA GLN A 176 -16.50 -2.05 -21.30
C GLN A 176 -17.65 -1.48 -20.45
N PRO A 177 -18.70 -0.93 -21.07
CA PRO A 177 -19.82 -0.42 -20.32
C PRO A 177 -20.52 -1.55 -19.55
N VAL A 178 -20.68 -1.34 -18.25
CA VAL A 178 -21.44 -2.22 -17.35
C VAL A 178 -22.58 -1.48 -16.65
N ILE A 179 -22.56 -0.13 -16.71
CA ILE A 179 -23.63 0.74 -16.22
C ILE A 179 -24.27 1.42 -17.41
N PHE A 180 -25.58 1.31 -17.50
CA PHE A 180 -26.40 1.89 -18.57
C PHE A 180 -27.50 2.75 -17.98
N GLU A 181 -27.73 3.92 -18.55
CA GLU A 181 -28.88 4.73 -18.24
C GLU A 181 -30.10 4.25 -19.04
N GLN A 182 -31.24 4.17 -18.38
CA GLN A 182 -32.52 3.82 -19.02
C GLN A 182 -33.45 5.06 -18.97
N GLU A 183 -33.89 5.51 -20.11
CA GLU A 183 -34.93 6.53 -20.21
C GLU A 183 -36.28 5.97 -19.77
N GLY A 184 -36.94 6.68 -18.84
CA GLY A 184 -38.24 6.28 -18.31
C GLY A 184 -38.17 5.34 -17.10
N GLN A 185 -39.34 5.13 -16.49
CA GLN A 185 -39.45 4.26 -15.32
C GLN A 185 -39.25 2.79 -15.72
N SER A 186 -38.64 2.01 -14.87
CA SER A 186 -38.44 0.58 -15.08
C SER A 186 -39.75 -0.21 -15.09
N GLY A 187 -40.77 0.34 -14.39
CA GLY A 187 -42.09 -0.28 -14.25
C GLY A 187 -42.10 -1.62 -13.51
N GLN A 188 -40.98 -2.03 -12.92
CA GLN A 188 -40.83 -3.28 -12.16
C GLN A 188 -40.90 -3.01 -10.66
N ALA A 189 -41.34 -4.00 -9.91
CA ALA A 189 -41.32 -3.94 -8.45
C ALA A 189 -39.89 -3.92 -7.91
N ILE A 190 -39.67 -3.14 -6.87
CA ILE A 190 -38.38 -3.07 -6.17
C ILE A 190 -38.26 -4.24 -5.18
N ASP A 191 -37.33 -5.15 -5.44
CA ASP A 191 -37.09 -6.33 -4.59
C ASP A 191 -36.30 -5.93 -3.34
N TYR A 192 -35.24 -5.09 -3.50
CA TYR A 192 -34.33 -4.70 -2.45
C TYR A 192 -34.19 -3.17 -2.32
N ASP A 193 -33.93 -2.69 -1.12
CA ASP A 193 -33.57 -1.28 -0.91
C ASP A 193 -32.12 -1.03 -1.29
N LEU A 194 -31.25 -2.02 -1.04
CA LEU A 194 -29.83 -1.99 -1.32
C LEU A 194 -29.35 -3.27 -1.99
N ILE A 195 -28.60 -3.13 -3.08
CA ILE A 195 -27.86 -4.23 -3.70
C ILE A 195 -26.38 -3.94 -3.57
N TYR A 196 -25.63 -4.78 -2.85
CA TYR A 196 -24.19 -4.73 -2.75
C TYR A 196 -23.55 -5.66 -3.75
N VAL A 197 -22.50 -5.19 -4.44
CA VAL A 197 -21.65 -6.03 -5.28
C VAL A 197 -20.24 -6.03 -4.70
N GLY A 198 -19.74 -7.22 -4.30
CA GLY A 198 -18.48 -7.41 -3.61
C GLY A 198 -18.68 -7.70 -2.11
N GLY A 199 -18.37 -8.94 -1.71
CA GLY A 199 -18.72 -9.51 -0.40
C GLY A 199 -17.63 -9.38 0.66
N ALA A 200 -16.42 -8.94 0.34
CA ALA A 200 -15.36 -8.83 1.35
C ALA A 200 -15.68 -7.72 2.39
N LEU A 201 -15.40 -6.48 2.07
CA LEU A 201 -15.76 -5.36 2.97
C LEU A 201 -17.24 -4.95 2.85
N GLY A 202 -17.87 -5.27 1.71
CA GLY A 202 -19.27 -4.95 1.44
C GLY A 202 -20.23 -5.61 2.43
N VAL A 203 -19.97 -6.87 2.85
CA VAL A 203 -20.85 -7.59 3.77
C VAL A 203 -20.96 -6.93 5.14
N ILE A 204 -19.89 -6.28 5.62
CA ILE A 204 -19.88 -5.61 6.91
C ILE A 204 -20.91 -4.48 6.94
N HIS A 205 -20.90 -3.62 5.92
CA HIS A 205 -21.87 -2.53 5.81
C HIS A 205 -23.27 -3.05 5.43
N ALA A 206 -23.36 -4.05 4.57
CA ALA A 206 -24.63 -4.71 4.20
C ALA A 206 -25.35 -5.25 5.44
N ALA A 207 -24.63 -5.93 6.34
CA ALA A 207 -25.19 -6.44 7.60
C ALA A 207 -25.68 -5.29 8.51
N VAL A 208 -24.94 -4.16 8.59
CA VAL A 208 -25.40 -2.98 9.33
C VAL A 208 -26.69 -2.44 8.74
N MET A 209 -26.79 -2.29 7.43
CA MET A 209 -27.99 -1.75 6.80
C MET A 209 -29.19 -2.69 6.89
N ALA A 210 -28.98 -3.99 6.78
CA ALA A 210 -30.03 -4.98 7.02
C ALA A 210 -30.54 -4.93 8.48
N HIS A 211 -29.64 -4.79 9.45
CA HIS A 211 -29.98 -4.58 10.84
C HIS A 211 -30.79 -3.29 11.08
N LEU A 212 -30.60 -2.26 10.26
CA LEU A 212 -31.44 -1.08 10.23
C LEU A 212 -32.83 -1.30 9.61
N GLY A 213 -33.10 -2.49 9.09
CA GLY A 213 -34.41 -2.90 8.54
C GLY A 213 -34.55 -2.68 7.05
N TYR A 214 -33.45 -2.42 6.32
CA TYR A 214 -33.47 -2.39 4.86
C TYR A 214 -33.44 -3.80 4.28
N ARG A 215 -34.13 -3.99 3.14
CA ARG A 215 -34.02 -5.22 2.35
C ARG A 215 -32.71 -5.17 1.57
N VAL A 216 -31.81 -6.09 1.87
CA VAL A 216 -30.43 -6.07 1.35
C VAL A 216 -30.14 -7.36 0.58
N LEU A 217 -29.60 -7.21 -0.63
CA LEU A 217 -28.95 -8.27 -1.38
C LEU A 217 -27.45 -8.02 -1.44
N LEU A 218 -26.65 -9.06 -1.21
CA LEU A 218 -25.20 -9.08 -1.45
C LEU A 218 -24.90 -10.05 -2.59
N ILE A 219 -24.16 -9.59 -3.58
CA ILE A 219 -23.66 -10.40 -4.71
C ILE A 219 -22.16 -10.58 -4.53
N GLU A 220 -21.70 -11.85 -4.45
CA GLU A 220 -20.28 -12.19 -4.31
C GLU A 220 -19.87 -13.19 -5.38
N ARG A 221 -18.76 -12.88 -6.05
CA ARG A 221 -18.24 -13.68 -7.16
C ARG A 221 -17.56 -14.98 -6.72
N LEU A 222 -16.86 -14.94 -5.59
CA LEU A 222 -16.15 -16.08 -5.02
C LEU A 222 -17.06 -16.80 -4.00
N PRO A 223 -16.70 -18.03 -3.57
CA PRO A 223 -17.38 -18.66 -2.44
C PRO A 223 -17.38 -17.71 -1.24
N PHE A 224 -18.58 -17.39 -0.74
CA PHE A 224 -18.75 -16.35 0.27
C PHE A 224 -18.00 -16.67 1.57
N GLY A 225 -17.36 -15.66 2.10
CA GLY A 225 -16.55 -15.77 3.30
C GLY A 225 -15.11 -16.27 3.07
N TRP A 226 -14.76 -16.59 1.82
CA TRP A 226 -13.38 -16.90 1.47
C TRP A 226 -12.58 -15.63 1.17
N ILE A 227 -11.37 -15.54 1.76
CA ILE A 227 -10.45 -14.43 1.52
C ILE A 227 -9.01 -14.93 1.65
N ASN A 228 -8.13 -14.39 0.83
CA ASN A 228 -6.71 -14.75 0.81
C ASN A 228 -5.82 -13.77 1.55
N ARG A 229 -6.39 -12.86 2.33
CA ARG A 229 -5.68 -11.84 3.10
C ARG A 229 -6.11 -11.90 4.56
N GLU A 230 -5.19 -11.58 5.47
CA GLU A 230 -5.52 -11.25 6.85
C GLU A 230 -5.80 -9.75 6.97
N TRP A 231 -6.50 -9.40 8.01
CA TRP A 231 -6.75 -8.02 8.37
C TRP A 231 -6.25 -7.73 9.77
N ASN A 232 -5.57 -6.61 9.90
CA ASN A 232 -5.13 -6.08 11.17
C ASN A 232 -5.87 -4.77 11.46
N ILE A 233 -6.23 -4.56 12.70
CA ILE A 233 -6.99 -3.39 13.17
C ILE A 233 -6.54 -3.04 14.59
N SER A 234 -6.99 -1.90 15.09
CA SER A 234 -6.87 -1.54 16.51
C SER A 234 -8.20 -1.76 17.23
N ARG A 235 -8.17 -2.12 18.50
CA ARG A 235 -9.40 -2.30 19.30
C ARG A 235 -10.33 -1.08 19.23
N ASN A 236 -9.79 0.12 19.36
CA ASN A 236 -10.57 1.37 19.31
C ASN A 236 -11.18 1.67 17.93
N GLU A 237 -10.65 1.11 16.84
CA GLU A 237 -11.26 1.21 15.51
C GLU A 237 -12.40 0.21 15.35
N PHE A 238 -12.21 -1.02 15.82
CA PHE A 238 -13.26 -2.04 15.80
C PHE A 238 -14.47 -1.65 16.67
N GLN A 239 -14.27 -0.85 17.72
CA GLN A 239 -15.34 -0.31 18.55
C GLN A 239 -16.47 0.31 17.73
N SER A 240 -16.17 0.87 16.54
CA SER A 240 -17.19 1.40 15.64
C SER A 240 -18.24 0.36 15.20
N LEU A 241 -17.88 -0.91 15.09
CA LEU A 241 -18.82 -1.98 14.75
C LEU A 241 -19.67 -2.40 15.95
N ILE A 242 -19.11 -2.31 17.14
CA ILE A 242 -19.84 -2.54 18.40
C ILE A 242 -20.85 -1.40 18.62
N ASP A 243 -20.44 -0.16 18.42
CA ASP A 243 -21.28 1.03 18.56
C ASP A 243 -22.45 1.03 17.54
N LEU A 244 -22.25 0.44 16.37
CA LEU A 244 -23.31 0.22 15.38
C LEU A 244 -24.26 -0.94 15.74
N GLY A 245 -23.98 -1.69 16.80
CA GLY A 245 -24.77 -2.87 17.22
C GLY A 245 -24.53 -4.11 16.35
N LEU A 246 -23.54 -4.08 15.45
CA LEU A 246 -23.24 -5.24 14.61
C LEU A 246 -22.50 -6.34 15.36
N PHE A 247 -21.63 -5.99 16.30
CA PHE A 247 -20.89 -6.94 17.13
C PHE A 247 -21.11 -6.67 18.61
N THR A 248 -21.14 -7.72 19.41
CA THR A 248 -20.93 -7.64 20.86
C THR A 248 -19.43 -7.68 21.17
N PRO A 249 -18.99 -7.22 22.36
CA PRO A 249 -17.60 -7.39 22.77
C PRO A 249 -17.14 -8.87 22.74
N ALA A 250 -18.00 -9.81 23.10
CA ALA A 250 -17.67 -11.24 23.09
C ALA A 250 -17.48 -11.79 21.66
N GLU A 251 -18.32 -11.37 20.71
CA GLU A 251 -18.16 -11.73 19.30
C GLU A 251 -16.89 -11.13 18.70
N PHE A 252 -16.50 -9.92 19.14
CA PHE A 252 -15.23 -9.33 18.73
C PHE A 252 -14.06 -10.21 19.21
N GLU A 253 -14.01 -10.57 20.49
CA GLU A 253 -12.97 -11.47 20.99
C GLU A 253 -12.93 -12.79 20.23
N ALA A 254 -14.08 -13.31 19.82
CA ALA A 254 -14.15 -14.56 19.06
C ALA A 254 -13.57 -14.49 17.65
N VAL A 255 -13.50 -13.32 17.01
CA VAL A 255 -12.91 -13.15 15.67
C VAL A 255 -11.46 -12.70 15.72
N ILE A 256 -10.89 -12.44 16.90
CA ILE A 256 -9.46 -12.15 17.04
C ILE A 256 -8.66 -13.43 16.81
N ALA A 257 -7.75 -13.41 15.85
CA ALA A 257 -6.76 -14.46 15.65
C ALA A 257 -5.61 -14.32 16.65
N ARG A 258 -5.13 -13.10 16.84
CA ARG A 258 -4.10 -12.74 17.82
C ARG A 258 -4.14 -11.23 18.11
N GLU A 259 -3.81 -10.89 19.34
CA GLU A 259 -3.45 -9.53 19.73
C GLU A 259 -1.97 -9.52 20.12
N TYR A 260 -1.24 -8.55 19.65
CA TYR A 260 0.18 -8.37 19.95
C TYR A 260 0.46 -7.00 20.57
N VAL A 261 1.59 -6.89 21.28
CA VAL A 261 1.86 -5.76 22.17
C VAL A 261 2.24 -4.51 21.41
N ASP A 262 3.04 -4.66 20.32
CA ASP A 262 3.61 -3.52 19.63
C ASP A 262 3.89 -3.80 18.15
N GLY A 263 3.83 -2.75 17.35
CA GLY A 263 4.24 -2.74 15.95
C GLY A 263 5.43 -1.80 15.74
N PHE A 264 6.35 -2.19 14.86
CA PHE A 264 7.57 -1.45 14.60
C PHE A 264 7.57 -0.84 13.21
N HIS A 265 8.17 0.37 13.11
CA HIS A 265 8.48 1.00 11.84
C HIS A 265 9.95 1.38 11.82
N LYS A 266 10.70 0.85 10.85
CA LYS A 266 12.12 1.15 10.70
C LYS A 266 12.54 1.02 9.24
N PHE A 267 13.13 2.06 8.70
CA PHE A 267 13.71 2.04 7.37
C PHE A 267 15.24 1.95 7.46
N PHE A 268 15.84 1.32 6.46
CA PHE A 268 17.30 1.19 6.38
C PHE A 268 17.98 2.56 6.39
N ASP A 269 18.97 2.71 7.24
CA ASP A 269 19.67 3.99 7.44
C ASP A 269 21.20 3.87 7.60
N ALA A 270 21.77 2.69 7.35
CA ALA A 270 23.21 2.45 7.56
C ALA A 270 24.09 3.39 6.73
N ASN A 271 23.67 3.70 5.49
CA ASN A 271 24.37 4.60 4.57
C ASN A 271 23.86 6.04 4.60
N ASN A 272 22.92 6.36 5.50
CA ASN A 272 22.41 7.72 5.65
C ASN A 272 23.37 8.61 6.43
N PRO A 273 23.40 9.93 6.14
CA PRO A 273 24.11 10.89 6.97
C PRO A 273 23.49 10.91 8.38
N PRO A 274 24.27 11.30 9.43
CA PRO A 274 23.82 11.21 10.82
C PRO A 274 22.46 11.86 11.11
N GLN A 275 22.17 13.00 10.49
CA GLN A 275 20.90 13.72 10.64
C GLN A 275 19.68 13.01 10.03
N ALA A 276 19.90 12.00 9.21
CA ALA A 276 18.85 11.19 8.57
C ALA A 276 18.81 9.74 9.08
N LYS A 277 19.53 9.45 10.17
CA LYS A 277 19.37 8.21 10.93
C LYS A 277 18.24 8.37 11.94
N ALA A 278 17.44 7.32 12.11
CA ALA A 278 16.23 7.38 12.91
C ALA A 278 16.14 6.23 13.91
N PRO A 279 15.62 6.47 15.13
CA PRO A 279 15.21 5.39 16.01
C PRO A 279 14.03 4.61 15.44
N VAL A 280 13.76 3.44 15.99
CA VAL A 280 12.55 2.67 15.68
C VAL A 280 11.32 3.44 16.18
N LEU A 281 10.30 3.57 15.35
CA LEU A 281 9.00 4.06 15.77
C LEU A 281 8.16 2.89 16.31
N HIS A 282 7.67 3.01 17.51
CA HIS A 282 6.80 2.07 18.19
C HIS A 282 5.34 2.52 18.11
N THR A 283 4.43 1.60 17.78
CA THR A 283 2.99 1.90 17.64
C THR A 283 2.13 0.80 18.28
N PRO A 284 2.12 0.71 19.63
CA PRO A 284 1.48 -0.39 20.36
C PRO A 284 -0.04 -0.46 20.22
N THR A 285 -0.66 0.58 19.67
CA THR A 285 -2.13 0.67 19.50
C THR A 285 -2.57 0.72 18.05
N VAL A 286 -1.67 0.40 17.11
CA VAL A 286 -1.94 0.48 15.66
C VAL A 286 -1.73 -0.88 15.04
N LEU A 287 -2.75 -1.38 14.31
CA LEU A 287 -2.72 -2.67 13.62
C LEU A 287 -2.38 -3.87 14.53
N ASN A 288 -2.51 -3.73 15.83
CA ASN A 288 -2.04 -4.70 16.81
C ASN A 288 -3.04 -5.83 17.13
N VAL A 289 -4.16 -5.87 16.41
CA VAL A 289 -5.16 -6.94 16.51
C VAL A 289 -5.29 -7.60 15.14
N ALA A 290 -4.76 -8.81 15.01
CA ALA A 290 -4.96 -9.65 13.84
C ALA A 290 -6.35 -10.30 13.92
N ILE A 291 -7.12 -10.11 12.84
CA ILE A 291 -8.48 -10.64 12.70
C ILE A 291 -8.47 -11.93 11.86
N ASP A 292 -9.19 -12.93 12.29
CA ASP A 292 -9.59 -14.03 11.42
C ASP A 292 -10.61 -13.51 10.40
N ALA A 293 -10.12 -13.07 9.26
CA ALA A 293 -10.91 -12.36 8.28
C ALA A 293 -12.05 -13.24 7.71
N GLU A 294 -11.81 -14.53 7.47
CA GLU A 294 -12.84 -15.43 6.98
C GLU A 294 -13.94 -15.63 8.02
N LYS A 295 -13.58 -15.77 9.29
CA LYS A 295 -14.55 -15.87 10.37
C LYS A 295 -15.37 -14.59 10.52
N LEU A 296 -14.72 -13.42 10.46
CA LEU A 296 -15.40 -12.13 10.49
C LEU A 296 -16.43 -12.02 9.35
N LEU A 297 -16.06 -12.38 8.12
CA LEU A 297 -16.97 -12.32 6.98
C LEU A 297 -18.15 -13.27 7.14
N ARG A 298 -17.90 -14.50 7.61
CA ARG A 298 -18.99 -15.48 7.86
C ARG A 298 -19.96 -14.97 8.91
N VAL A 299 -19.46 -14.46 10.04
CA VAL A 299 -20.32 -13.85 11.08
C VAL A 299 -21.14 -12.70 10.53
N CYS A 300 -20.54 -11.81 9.73
CA CYS A 300 -21.30 -10.73 9.08
C CYS A 300 -22.36 -11.26 8.11
N GLY A 301 -22.06 -12.31 7.35
CA GLY A 301 -23.03 -12.96 6.45
C GLY A 301 -24.20 -13.62 7.19
N GLU A 302 -23.92 -14.27 8.31
CA GLU A 302 -24.97 -14.86 9.17
C GLU A 302 -25.87 -13.76 9.76
N LYS A 303 -25.30 -12.67 10.23
CA LYS A 303 -26.05 -11.50 10.72
C LYS A 303 -26.86 -10.82 9.63
N LEU A 304 -26.33 -10.74 8.40
CA LEU A 304 -27.05 -10.25 7.24
C LEU A 304 -28.30 -11.11 6.99
N ARG A 305 -28.15 -12.45 6.94
CA ARG A 305 -29.25 -13.39 6.73
C ARG A 305 -30.26 -13.37 7.90
N ALA A 306 -29.77 -13.31 9.13
CA ALA A 306 -30.63 -13.21 10.32
C ALA A 306 -31.47 -11.93 10.34
N ALA A 307 -31.00 -10.87 9.71
CA ALA A 307 -31.74 -9.63 9.52
C ALA A 307 -32.65 -9.62 8.26
N GLY A 308 -32.80 -10.77 7.58
CA GLY A 308 -33.65 -10.92 6.38
C GLY A 308 -32.96 -10.54 5.06
N GLY A 309 -31.64 -10.34 5.07
CA GLY A 309 -30.88 -10.11 3.84
C GLY A 309 -30.53 -11.38 3.09
N GLU A 310 -30.25 -11.26 1.83
CA GLU A 310 -29.84 -12.37 0.94
C GLU A 310 -28.40 -12.25 0.48
N ILE A 311 -27.79 -13.41 0.18
CA ILE A 311 -26.46 -13.50 -0.45
C ILE A 311 -26.58 -14.36 -1.70
N TRP A 312 -26.26 -13.78 -2.85
CA TRP A 312 -26.02 -14.52 -4.09
C TRP A 312 -24.55 -14.88 -4.16
N ASP A 313 -24.28 -16.09 -3.74
CA ASP A 313 -22.94 -16.67 -3.72
C ASP A 313 -22.48 -17.05 -5.13
N GLU A 314 -21.16 -17.12 -5.35
CA GLU A 314 -20.53 -17.49 -6.62
C GLU A 314 -21.21 -16.84 -7.85
N THR A 315 -21.65 -15.59 -7.68
CA THR A 315 -22.39 -14.84 -8.70
C THR A 315 -21.60 -13.63 -9.16
N GLU A 316 -21.21 -13.63 -10.42
CA GLU A 316 -20.48 -12.52 -11.04
C GLU A 316 -21.43 -11.42 -11.49
N PHE A 317 -21.14 -10.17 -11.11
CA PHE A 317 -21.83 -8.99 -11.61
C PHE A 317 -21.55 -8.82 -13.11
N VAL A 318 -22.60 -8.61 -13.90
CA VAL A 318 -22.50 -8.44 -15.36
C VAL A 318 -22.82 -7.01 -15.77
N ARG A 319 -23.98 -6.47 -15.35
CA ARG A 319 -24.39 -5.11 -15.69
C ARG A 319 -25.44 -4.56 -14.72
N ALA A 320 -25.59 -3.25 -14.76
CA ALA A 320 -26.71 -2.56 -14.11
C ALA A 320 -27.34 -1.53 -15.06
N ASP A 321 -28.68 -1.53 -15.14
CA ASP A 321 -29.47 -0.54 -15.85
C ASP A 321 -30.09 0.40 -14.81
N ILE A 322 -29.81 1.69 -14.91
CA ILE A 322 -30.22 2.71 -13.95
C ILE A 322 -31.42 3.48 -14.54
N ALA A 323 -32.55 3.39 -13.88
CA ALA A 323 -33.80 4.11 -14.19
C ALA A 323 -34.08 5.16 -13.08
N PRO A 324 -34.96 6.15 -13.33
CA PRO A 324 -35.36 7.14 -12.31
C PRO A 324 -35.96 6.52 -11.05
N ASP A 325 -36.61 5.37 -11.15
CA ASP A 325 -37.30 4.67 -10.05
C ASP A 325 -36.52 3.53 -9.43
N GLY A 326 -35.39 3.07 -10.03
CA GLY A 326 -34.62 1.96 -9.49
C GLY A 326 -33.38 1.61 -10.31
N VAL A 327 -32.64 0.60 -9.84
CA VAL A 327 -31.54 0.02 -10.55
C VAL A 327 -31.77 -1.48 -10.73
N ARG A 328 -31.73 -1.94 -11.98
CA ARG A 328 -31.79 -3.36 -12.33
C ARG A 328 -30.39 -3.91 -12.42
N VAL A 329 -30.09 -4.95 -11.68
CA VAL A 329 -28.80 -5.61 -11.65
C VAL A 329 -28.92 -7.01 -12.24
N GLN A 330 -27.96 -7.34 -13.12
CA GLN A 330 -27.81 -8.67 -13.70
C GLN A 330 -26.49 -9.28 -13.26
N GLY A 331 -26.53 -10.54 -12.84
CA GLY A 331 -25.37 -11.36 -12.53
C GLY A 331 -25.47 -12.74 -13.17
N THR A 332 -24.33 -13.44 -13.22
CA THR A 332 -24.26 -14.83 -13.68
C THR A 332 -23.77 -15.71 -12.55
N HIS A 333 -24.53 -16.72 -12.16
CA HIS A 333 -24.10 -17.72 -11.18
C HIS A 333 -23.06 -18.63 -11.85
N LEU A 334 -21.81 -18.54 -11.39
CA LEU A 334 -20.66 -19.14 -12.08
C LEU A 334 -20.72 -20.67 -12.21
N PRO A 335 -21.10 -21.44 -11.17
CA PRO A 335 -21.16 -22.89 -11.27
C PRO A 335 -22.19 -23.40 -12.28
N THR A 336 -23.34 -22.74 -12.40
CA THR A 336 -24.44 -23.20 -13.26
C THR A 336 -24.62 -22.40 -14.54
N GLN A 337 -23.85 -21.29 -14.70
CA GLN A 337 -23.98 -20.33 -15.82
C GLN A 337 -25.38 -19.73 -15.97
N VAL A 338 -26.21 -19.77 -14.92
CA VAL A 338 -27.56 -19.22 -14.93
C VAL A 338 -27.50 -17.72 -14.69
N SER A 339 -28.13 -16.95 -15.57
CA SER A 339 -28.34 -15.53 -15.40
C SER A 339 -29.39 -15.27 -14.32
N ARG A 340 -29.04 -14.34 -13.38
CA ARG A 340 -29.93 -13.85 -12.33
C ARG A 340 -30.13 -12.35 -12.51
N GLN A 341 -31.34 -11.89 -12.24
CA GLN A 341 -31.70 -10.48 -12.35
C GLN A 341 -32.58 -10.05 -11.19
N THR A 342 -32.38 -8.83 -10.72
CA THR A 342 -33.20 -8.25 -9.64
C THR A 342 -33.20 -6.73 -9.72
N GLN A 343 -34.06 -6.08 -8.95
CA GLN A 343 -34.21 -4.64 -8.92
C GLN A 343 -34.07 -4.08 -7.50
N GLY A 344 -33.27 -3.01 -7.37
CA GLY A 344 -33.04 -2.31 -6.11
C GLY A 344 -33.25 -0.81 -6.21
N ARG A 345 -33.34 -0.14 -5.06
CA ARG A 345 -33.38 1.33 -5.01
C ARG A 345 -32.00 1.94 -5.21
N LEU A 346 -30.96 1.30 -4.64
CA LEU A 346 -29.59 1.79 -4.65
C LEU A 346 -28.60 0.63 -4.82
N LEU A 347 -27.66 0.79 -5.76
CA LEU A 347 -26.53 -0.11 -5.97
C LEU A 347 -25.30 0.41 -5.20
N ILE A 348 -24.68 -0.48 -4.43
CA ILE A 348 -23.41 -0.22 -3.71
C ILE A 348 -22.28 -1.01 -4.37
N ASP A 349 -21.36 -0.31 -4.99
CA ASP A 349 -20.15 -0.92 -5.53
C ASP A 349 -19.10 -1.08 -4.43
N ALA A 350 -18.85 -2.32 -4.02
CA ALA A 350 -17.83 -2.72 -3.05
C ALA A 350 -16.81 -3.71 -3.64
N MET A 351 -16.68 -3.75 -4.99
CA MET A 351 -15.81 -4.70 -5.71
C MET A 351 -14.32 -4.36 -5.61
N GLY A 352 -13.96 -3.34 -4.83
CA GLY A 352 -12.58 -2.95 -4.66
C GLY A 352 -11.95 -2.36 -5.92
N THR A 353 -10.63 -2.50 -6.06
CA THR A 353 -9.85 -1.91 -7.16
C THR A 353 -10.11 -2.53 -8.52
N ALA A 354 -10.69 -3.73 -8.54
CA ALA A 354 -11.07 -4.43 -9.78
C ALA A 354 -12.48 -4.08 -10.27
N SER A 355 -13.16 -3.12 -9.64
CA SER A 355 -14.53 -2.73 -10.00
C SER A 355 -14.63 -2.24 -11.44
N PRO A 356 -15.38 -2.92 -12.31
CA PRO A 356 -15.66 -2.45 -13.66
C PRO A 356 -16.55 -1.19 -13.65
N ILE A 357 -17.38 -1.01 -12.62
CA ILE A 357 -18.18 0.19 -12.40
C ILE A 357 -17.30 1.40 -12.17
N ALA A 358 -16.39 1.32 -11.18
CA ALA A 358 -15.46 2.40 -10.88
C ALA A 358 -14.58 2.71 -12.10
N TRP A 359 -14.19 1.71 -12.86
CA TRP A 359 -13.39 1.87 -14.06
C TRP A 359 -14.17 2.61 -15.15
N GLN A 360 -15.41 2.22 -15.44
CA GLN A 360 -16.28 2.91 -16.39
C GLN A 360 -16.53 4.37 -15.97
N LEU A 361 -16.94 4.63 -14.72
CA LEU A 361 -17.25 5.97 -14.24
C LEU A 361 -16.05 6.92 -14.30
N ASN A 362 -14.83 6.40 -14.28
CA ASN A 362 -13.62 7.17 -14.37
C ASN A 362 -12.91 7.09 -15.75
N GLY A 363 -13.64 6.68 -16.79
CA GLY A 363 -13.14 6.66 -18.17
C GLY A 363 -11.92 5.76 -18.40
N GLY A 364 -11.82 4.65 -17.68
CA GLY A 364 -10.67 3.74 -17.73
C GLY A 364 -9.40 4.31 -17.09
N ARG A 365 -9.49 5.43 -16.38
CA ARG A 365 -8.35 6.05 -15.71
C ARG A 365 -7.79 5.12 -14.63
N THR A 366 -6.57 4.64 -14.86
CA THR A 366 -5.83 3.81 -13.92
C THR A 366 -5.32 4.61 -12.72
N PHE A 367 -4.75 3.91 -11.73
CA PHE A 367 -4.03 4.53 -10.62
C PHE A 367 -2.71 5.14 -11.12
N ASP A 368 -2.23 6.21 -10.46
CA ASP A 368 -0.94 6.82 -10.75
C ASP A 368 0.22 6.01 -10.17
N SER A 369 -0.06 5.19 -9.17
CA SER A 369 0.90 4.34 -8.48
C SER A 369 0.24 3.06 -7.95
N VAL A 370 1.07 2.07 -7.69
CA VAL A 370 0.67 0.76 -7.18
C VAL A 370 1.71 0.24 -6.21
N CYS A 371 1.33 -0.67 -5.34
CA CYS A 371 2.25 -1.46 -4.52
C CYS A 371 2.19 -2.92 -5.01
N PRO A 372 3.11 -3.35 -5.88
CA PRO A 372 3.28 -4.79 -6.14
C PRO A 372 3.64 -5.45 -4.81
N THR A 373 2.83 -6.42 -4.41
CA THR A 373 2.94 -7.08 -3.10
C THR A 373 3.00 -8.58 -3.29
N VAL A 374 3.97 -9.20 -2.66
CA VAL A 374 4.09 -10.66 -2.56
C VAL A 374 4.30 -11.05 -1.12
N GLY A 375 4.01 -12.30 -0.79
CA GLY A 375 4.21 -12.78 0.57
C GLY A 375 3.75 -14.22 0.75
N ALA A 376 3.77 -14.65 1.99
CA ALA A 376 3.27 -15.95 2.35
C ALA A 376 2.75 -15.98 3.80
N VAL A 377 1.79 -16.84 4.07
CA VAL A 377 1.47 -17.27 5.42
C VAL A 377 2.38 -18.46 5.74
N ILE A 378 3.06 -18.36 6.88
CA ILE A 378 4.05 -19.32 7.36
C ILE A 378 3.55 -19.89 8.70
N ASP A 379 3.55 -21.20 8.82
CA ASP A 379 3.13 -21.88 10.07
C ASP A 379 4.28 -21.96 11.08
N SER A 380 5.50 -22.31 10.61
CA SER A 380 6.67 -22.50 11.48
C SER A 380 7.97 -22.57 10.64
N GLY A 381 9.12 -22.71 11.29
CA GLY A 381 10.41 -22.94 10.64
C GLY A 381 11.43 -21.83 10.85
N PHE A 382 11.15 -20.87 11.77
CA PHE A 382 12.15 -19.92 12.22
C PHE A 382 12.99 -20.47 13.37
N GLU A 383 14.24 -20.04 13.44
CA GLU A 383 15.10 -20.33 14.58
C GLU A 383 14.52 -19.76 15.87
N PRO A 384 14.66 -20.43 17.02
CA PRO A 384 14.21 -19.93 18.30
C PRO A 384 14.79 -18.53 18.60
N GLY A 385 13.93 -17.61 19.08
CA GLY A 385 14.32 -16.25 19.45
C GLY A 385 14.55 -15.29 18.27
N VAL A 386 14.30 -15.72 17.03
CA VAL A 386 14.38 -14.83 15.85
C VAL A 386 13.17 -13.93 15.75
N TRP A 387 12.03 -14.43 16.22
CA TRP A 387 10.77 -13.70 16.21
C TRP A 387 9.94 -14.01 17.44
N ASP A 388 9.31 -12.99 17.99
CA ASP A 388 8.36 -13.10 19.09
C ASP A 388 6.96 -12.69 18.59
N SER A 389 6.00 -13.56 18.77
CA SER A 389 4.60 -13.36 18.36
C SER A 389 3.87 -12.23 19.09
N GLN A 390 4.50 -11.61 20.08
CA GLN A 390 3.98 -10.40 20.74
C GLN A 390 4.31 -9.11 19.97
N PHE A 391 5.08 -9.20 18.87
CA PHE A 391 5.52 -8.04 18.11
C PHE A 391 5.29 -8.26 16.60
N GLY A 392 4.93 -7.18 15.92
CA GLY A 392 4.80 -7.15 14.46
C GLY A 392 5.71 -6.11 13.83
N ASP A 393 6.17 -6.36 12.63
CA ASP A 393 6.76 -5.31 11.79
C ASP A 393 5.66 -4.71 10.92
N VAL A 394 5.46 -3.41 11.00
CA VAL A 394 4.40 -2.74 10.23
C VAL A 394 4.95 -2.15 8.95
N LEU A 395 6.07 -1.42 9.01
CA LEU A 395 6.81 -0.96 7.84
C LEU A 395 8.32 -1.06 8.12
N ASN A 396 8.98 -2.03 7.52
CA ASN A 396 10.40 -2.23 7.74
C ASN A 396 11.13 -2.44 6.42
N SER A 397 12.23 -1.73 6.19
CA SER A 397 13.13 -2.07 5.09
C SER A 397 14.38 -2.75 5.61
N HIS A 398 14.71 -3.90 5.01
CA HIS A 398 15.93 -4.66 5.27
C HIS A 398 16.86 -4.53 4.07
N GLY A 399 18.00 -3.88 4.27
CA GLY A 399 18.89 -3.49 3.19
C GLY A 399 18.56 -2.15 2.55
N ASP A 400 19.42 -1.72 1.63
CA ASP A 400 19.32 -0.44 0.95
C ASP A 400 18.34 -0.49 -0.25
N ILE A 401 18.18 0.64 -0.92
CA ILE A 401 17.42 0.71 -2.17
C ILE A 401 17.92 -0.37 -3.13
N SER A 402 17.02 -1.13 -3.69
CA SER A 402 17.31 -2.27 -4.56
C SER A 402 16.75 -2.05 -5.96
N ARG A 403 17.61 -1.81 -6.94
CA ARG A 403 17.24 -1.57 -8.34
C ARG A 403 16.15 -0.50 -8.48
N GLY A 404 16.36 0.64 -7.79
CA GLY A 404 15.41 1.75 -7.74
C GLY A 404 14.15 1.47 -6.95
N ARG A 405 14.12 0.45 -6.04
CA ARG A 405 12.97 0.12 -5.22
C ARG A 405 13.34 0.17 -3.74
N GLN A 406 12.52 0.82 -2.93
CA GLN A 406 12.57 0.68 -1.47
C GLN A 406 11.71 -0.52 -1.07
N LEU A 407 12.33 -1.69 -0.90
CA LEU A 407 11.65 -2.91 -0.51
C LEU A 407 11.22 -2.82 0.96
N ILE A 408 9.93 -2.97 1.21
CA ILE A 408 9.33 -2.84 2.54
C ILE A 408 8.76 -4.18 2.94
N TRP A 409 9.08 -4.59 4.16
CA TRP A 409 8.60 -5.79 4.80
C TRP A 409 7.50 -5.46 5.80
N GLU A 410 6.51 -6.30 5.84
CA GLU A 410 5.54 -6.40 6.93
C GLU A 410 5.53 -7.82 7.47
N LEU A 411 5.41 -7.95 8.78
CA LEU A 411 5.29 -9.22 9.45
C LEU A 411 4.21 -9.10 10.53
N PHE A 412 3.12 -9.83 10.32
CA PHE A 412 1.99 -9.83 11.24
C PHE A 412 1.80 -11.18 11.90
N PRO A 413 1.73 -11.20 13.25
CA PRO A 413 1.39 -12.41 13.99
C PRO A 413 -0.02 -12.90 13.65
N GLY A 414 -0.15 -14.20 13.41
CA GLY A 414 -1.42 -14.88 13.19
C GLY A 414 -1.82 -15.80 14.34
N ARG A 415 -2.68 -16.78 14.05
CA ARG A 415 -3.14 -17.76 15.05
C ARG A 415 -2.02 -18.73 15.42
N GLY A 416 -1.83 -18.97 16.74
CA GLY A 416 -0.80 -19.91 17.20
C GLY A 416 0.62 -19.46 16.84
N SER A 417 1.32 -20.26 16.05
CA SER A 417 2.66 -19.96 15.49
C SER A 417 2.64 -19.28 14.13
N GLU A 418 1.46 -19.09 13.53
CA GLU A 418 1.35 -18.50 12.19
C GLU A 418 1.86 -17.08 12.17
N ILE A 419 2.53 -16.75 11.09
CA ILE A 419 2.84 -15.38 10.72
C ILE A 419 2.51 -15.17 9.25
N THR A 420 2.10 -13.94 8.92
CA THR A 420 2.03 -13.49 7.53
C THR A 420 3.16 -12.53 7.28
N VAL A 421 3.93 -12.80 6.24
CA VAL A 421 5.05 -11.95 5.83
C VAL A 421 4.78 -11.42 4.44
N TYR A 422 4.88 -10.10 4.29
CA TYR A 422 4.78 -9.42 3.00
C TYR A 422 6.09 -8.74 2.64
N LEU A 423 6.34 -8.67 1.34
CA LEU A 423 7.31 -7.81 0.70
C LEU A 423 6.60 -6.99 -0.37
N PHE A 424 6.75 -5.68 -0.31
CA PHE A 424 6.19 -4.77 -1.30
C PHE A 424 7.07 -3.54 -1.50
N HIS A 425 6.74 -2.73 -2.49
CA HIS A 425 7.31 -1.39 -2.64
C HIS A 425 6.28 -0.44 -3.27
N TYR A 426 6.43 0.85 -3.02
CA TYR A 426 5.66 1.86 -3.74
C TYR A 426 6.22 2.03 -5.14
N HIS A 427 5.36 1.95 -6.14
CA HIS A 427 5.75 1.88 -7.54
C HIS A 427 4.95 2.86 -8.39
N GLN A 428 5.66 3.69 -9.17
CA GLN A 428 5.03 4.54 -10.16
C GLN A 428 4.62 3.68 -11.36
N ILE A 429 3.35 3.76 -11.77
CA ILE A 429 2.88 3.04 -12.95
C ILE A 429 3.48 3.69 -14.20
N HIS A 430 4.22 2.90 -14.98
CA HIS A 430 4.85 3.33 -16.22
C HIS A 430 4.88 2.19 -17.25
N PRO A 431 4.60 2.44 -18.56
CA PRO A 431 4.59 1.39 -19.58
C PRO A 431 5.90 0.59 -19.70
N GLU A 432 7.04 1.25 -19.54
CA GLU A 432 8.37 0.59 -19.59
C GLU A 432 8.64 -0.22 -18.31
N ASN A 433 8.02 0.16 -17.18
CA ASN A 433 8.20 -0.47 -15.88
C ASN A 433 6.85 -0.68 -15.18
N PRO A 434 6.05 -1.65 -15.59
CA PRO A 434 4.75 -1.91 -14.99
C PRO A 434 4.79 -2.45 -13.55
N GLY A 435 5.96 -2.91 -13.09
CA GLY A 435 6.15 -3.68 -11.87
C GLY A 435 6.04 -5.18 -12.11
N SER A 436 6.68 -6.00 -11.25
CA SER A 436 6.73 -7.45 -11.42
C SER A 436 6.53 -8.17 -10.09
N LEU A 437 5.53 -9.05 -10.03
CA LEU A 437 5.30 -9.95 -8.89
C LEU A 437 6.31 -11.11 -8.88
N LEU A 438 6.71 -11.60 -10.06
CA LEU A 438 7.69 -12.69 -10.18
C LEU A 438 9.08 -12.26 -9.68
N GLU A 439 9.55 -11.07 -10.09
CA GLU A 439 10.77 -10.47 -9.53
C GLU A 439 10.68 -10.25 -8.01
N MET A 440 9.53 -9.83 -7.54
CA MET A 440 9.30 -9.63 -6.12
C MET A 440 9.37 -10.94 -5.33
N TYR A 441 8.86 -12.06 -5.88
CA TYR A 441 8.99 -13.36 -5.25
C TYR A 441 10.43 -13.86 -5.23
N GLU A 442 11.17 -13.64 -6.31
CA GLU A 442 12.60 -14.00 -6.35
C GLU A 442 13.41 -13.22 -5.31
N ASP A 443 13.09 -11.92 -5.12
CA ASP A 443 13.65 -11.11 -4.05
C ASP A 443 13.16 -11.57 -2.66
N PHE A 444 11.89 -11.91 -2.50
CA PHE A 444 11.30 -12.39 -1.25
C PHE A 444 12.05 -13.61 -0.72
N PHE A 445 12.21 -14.65 -1.55
CA PHE A 445 12.95 -15.86 -1.15
C PHE A 445 14.46 -15.62 -1.00
N THR A 446 15.02 -14.62 -1.65
CA THR A 446 16.43 -14.26 -1.49
C THR A 446 16.68 -13.54 -0.17
N ILE A 447 15.80 -12.64 0.22
CA ILE A 447 16.02 -11.69 1.34
C ILE A 447 15.44 -12.22 2.66
N LEU A 448 14.39 -13.05 2.62
CA LEU A 448 13.74 -13.55 3.84
C LEU A 448 14.72 -14.19 4.84
N PRO A 449 15.72 -15.01 4.42
CA PRO A 449 16.71 -15.58 5.34
C PRO A 449 17.59 -14.54 6.06
N GLU A 450 17.77 -13.35 5.46
CA GLU A 450 18.53 -12.25 6.07
C GLU A 450 17.62 -11.39 6.96
N TYR A 451 16.41 -11.13 6.49
CA TYR A 451 15.41 -10.37 7.24
C TYR A 451 14.98 -11.09 8.52
N ARG A 452 14.73 -12.39 8.42
CA ARG A 452 14.46 -13.28 9.55
C ARG A 452 15.30 -14.54 9.42
N ARG A 453 16.26 -14.72 10.30
CA ARG A 453 17.15 -15.89 10.27
C ARG A 453 16.36 -17.19 10.21
N CYS A 454 16.35 -17.81 9.05
CA CYS A 454 15.64 -19.06 8.79
C CYS A 454 16.35 -19.83 7.66
N ASN A 455 16.18 -21.13 7.70
CA ASN A 455 16.47 -21.99 6.55
C ASN A 455 15.16 -22.20 5.80
N LEU A 456 15.05 -21.67 4.57
CA LEU A 456 13.82 -21.75 3.79
C LEU A 456 13.34 -23.17 3.54
N ASP A 457 14.25 -24.16 3.49
CA ASP A 457 13.91 -25.58 3.32
C ASP A 457 13.22 -26.17 4.56
N GLN A 458 13.32 -25.51 5.71
CA GLN A 458 12.67 -25.90 6.97
C GLN A 458 11.39 -25.13 7.24
N VAL A 459 11.13 -24.06 6.48
CA VAL A 459 9.93 -23.26 6.62
C VAL A 459 8.71 -24.05 6.17
N LYS A 460 7.68 -24.07 7.02
CA LYS A 460 6.39 -24.68 6.70
C LYS A 460 5.46 -23.61 6.14
N TRP A 461 5.37 -23.58 4.85
CA TRP A 461 4.50 -22.67 4.10
C TRP A 461 3.04 -23.13 4.20
N LYS A 462 2.13 -22.18 4.34
CA LYS A 462 0.68 -22.45 4.37
C LYS A 462 -0.01 -22.00 3.10
N LYS A 463 0.26 -20.80 2.63
CA LYS A 463 -0.27 -20.26 1.34
C LYS A 463 0.58 -19.10 0.85
N ALA A 464 0.61 -18.90 -0.47
CA ALA A 464 1.15 -17.71 -1.07
C ALA A 464 0.12 -16.55 -1.04
N THR A 465 0.61 -15.32 -0.96
CA THR A 465 -0.20 -14.10 -1.02
C THR A 465 0.41 -13.14 -2.02
N PHE A 466 -0.39 -12.57 -2.92
CA PHE A 466 0.11 -11.68 -3.96
C PHE A 466 -0.96 -10.75 -4.51
N GLY A 467 -0.53 -9.66 -5.11
CA GLY A 467 -1.42 -8.76 -5.82
C GLY A 467 -0.81 -7.38 -6.06
N TYR A 468 -1.55 -6.56 -6.78
CA TYR A 468 -1.25 -5.14 -6.97
C TYR A 468 -2.19 -4.31 -6.12
N ILE A 469 -1.66 -3.73 -5.04
CA ILE A 469 -2.44 -2.84 -4.16
C ILE A 469 -2.34 -1.42 -4.72
N PRO A 470 -3.44 -0.69 -4.91
CA PRO A 470 -3.36 0.68 -5.39
C PRO A 470 -2.57 1.55 -4.43
N GLY A 471 -1.60 2.25 -4.96
CA GLY A 471 -0.84 3.28 -4.23
C GLY A 471 -1.44 4.68 -4.38
N HIS A 472 -2.58 4.80 -5.08
CA HIS A 472 -3.27 6.05 -5.30
C HIS A 472 -4.37 6.26 -4.26
N PHE A 473 -4.55 7.49 -3.84
CA PHE A 473 -5.69 7.96 -3.08
C PHE A 473 -6.14 9.31 -3.61
N SER A 474 -7.38 9.69 -3.32
CA SER A 474 -7.92 10.95 -3.75
C SER A 474 -7.16 12.12 -3.13
N VAL A 475 -6.60 12.96 -3.98
CA VAL A 475 -5.86 14.18 -3.58
C VAL A 475 -6.74 15.43 -3.65
N SER A 476 -7.94 15.31 -4.23
CA SER A 476 -8.95 16.36 -4.23
C SER A 476 -10.35 15.75 -4.17
N GLY A 477 -11.33 16.54 -3.75
CA GLY A 477 -12.72 16.11 -3.64
C GLY A 477 -13.41 15.75 -4.97
N GLY A 478 -12.81 16.08 -6.11
CA GLY A 478 -13.38 15.84 -7.44
C GLY A 478 -12.50 15.04 -8.39
N ASP A 479 -11.41 14.45 -7.92
CA ASP A 479 -10.46 13.74 -8.80
C ASP A 479 -10.92 12.35 -9.24
N ARG A 480 -11.94 11.78 -8.60
CA ARG A 480 -12.60 10.53 -8.95
C ARG A 480 -14.12 10.66 -8.82
N GLN A 481 -14.84 10.11 -9.79
CA GLN A 481 -16.29 9.93 -9.70
C GLN A 481 -16.57 8.66 -8.91
N THR A 482 -17.24 8.80 -7.76
CA THR A 482 -17.56 7.71 -6.84
C THR A 482 -19.05 7.47 -6.68
N ALA A 483 -19.87 8.29 -7.32
CA ALA A 483 -21.32 8.18 -7.29
C ALA A 483 -21.91 8.47 -8.67
N PHE A 484 -23.07 7.88 -8.90
CA PHE A 484 -23.95 8.10 -10.04
C PHE A 484 -25.39 8.09 -9.52
N ASP A 485 -26.37 8.38 -10.35
CA ASP A 485 -27.75 8.26 -9.91
C ASP A 485 -28.01 6.81 -9.48
N ARG A 486 -28.54 6.63 -8.27
CA ARG A 486 -28.82 5.32 -7.65
C ARG A 486 -27.61 4.38 -7.56
N LEU A 487 -26.40 4.91 -7.52
CA LEU A 487 -25.16 4.14 -7.38
C LEU A 487 -24.13 4.90 -6.55
N VAL A 488 -23.48 4.21 -5.61
CA VAL A 488 -22.34 4.75 -4.86
C VAL A 488 -21.28 3.68 -4.65
N ALA A 489 -20.01 4.04 -4.90
CA ALA A 489 -18.85 3.21 -4.60
C ALA A 489 -18.39 3.42 -3.15
N ILE A 490 -17.93 2.34 -2.50
CA ILE A 490 -17.38 2.35 -1.15
C ILE A 490 -16.01 1.63 -1.11
N GLY A 491 -15.24 1.88 -0.07
CA GLY A 491 -13.92 1.28 0.11
C GLY A 491 -12.97 1.56 -1.06
N ASP A 492 -12.22 0.56 -1.48
CA ASP A 492 -11.23 0.70 -2.56
C ASP A 492 -11.85 0.98 -3.94
N ALA A 493 -13.11 0.60 -4.19
CA ALA A 493 -13.83 0.99 -5.40
C ALA A 493 -13.97 2.51 -5.49
N ALA A 494 -14.10 3.20 -4.35
CA ALA A 494 -14.12 4.65 -4.27
C ALA A 494 -12.72 5.29 -4.31
N SER A 495 -11.64 4.51 -4.24
CA SER A 495 -10.23 4.99 -4.22
C SER A 495 -9.96 6.08 -3.18
N LEU A 496 -10.55 5.94 -1.98
CA LEU A 496 -10.51 6.98 -0.94
C LEU A 496 -9.53 6.66 0.20
N GLN A 497 -8.98 5.46 0.22
CA GLN A 497 -8.05 5.02 1.28
C GLN A 497 -6.63 5.49 1.00
N SER A 498 -5.88 5.76 2.08
CA SER A 498 -4.44 6.01 2.00
C SER A 498 -3.70 4.68 2.17
N PRO A 499 -2.87 4.27 1.21
CA PRO A 499 -2.06 3.06 1.34
C PRO A 499 -0.79 3.28 2.17
N LEU A 500 -0.53 4.51 2.64
CA LEU A 500 0.78 4.89 3.21
C LEU A 500 1.24 4.00 4.35
N VAL A 501 0.30 3.52 5.17
CA VAL A 501 0.59 2.71 6.37
C VAL A 501 -0.33 1.51 6.50
N PHE A 502 -0.98 1.10 5.43
CA PHE A 502 -1.84 -0.09 5.33
C PHE A 502 -2.99 -0.17 6.36
N THR A 503 -3.40 0.97 6.92
CA THR A 503 -4.53 1.07 7.85
C THR A 503 -5.91 1.09 7.16
N GLY A 504 -5.98 0.63 5.90
CA GLY A 504 -7.19 0.68 5.08
C GLY A 504 -8.41 0.04 5.73
N PHE A 505 -8.25 -1.15 6.34
CA PHE A 505 -9.34 -1.83 7.02
C PHE A 505 -9.85 -1.04 8.23
N GLY A 506 -8.96 -0.57 9.11
CA GLY A 506 -9.32 0.26 10.26
C GLY A 506 -9.96 1.59 9.84
N SER A 507 -9.45 2.22 8.77
CA SER A 507 -10.02 3.44 8.21
C SER A 507 -11.43 3.23 7.65
N LEU A 508 -11.67 2.11 6.96
CA LEU A 508 -13.01 1.73 6.50
C LEU A 508 -13.97 1.54 7.67
N VAL A 509 -13.58 0.74 8.68
CA VAL A 509 -14.42 0.45 9.85
C VAL A 509 -14.77 1.75 10.59
N ARG A 510 -13.82 2.65 10.79
CA ARG A 510 -14.08 3.97 11.39
C ARG A 510 -15.04 4.84 10.56
N ASN A 511 -15.09 4.66 9.24
CA ASN A 511 -15.98 5.41 8.36
C ASN A 511 -17.41 4.84 8.33
N LEU A 512 -17.62 3.57 8.69
CA LEU A 512 -18.93 2.92 8.58
C LEU A 512 -20.06 3.66 9.30
N PRO A 513 -19.91 4.14 10.55
CA PRO A 513 -20.97 4.89 11.20
C PRO A 513 -21.39 6.15 10.44
N ARG A 514 -20.42 6.88 9.89
CA ARG A 514 -20.69 8.07 9.05
C ARG A 514 -21.41 7.68 7.76
N LEU A 515 -20.92 6.65 7.09
CA LEU A 515 -21.52 6.14 5.84
C LEU A 515 -22.94 5.68 6.09
N THR A 516 -23.19 4.95 7.18
CA THR A 516 -24.49 4.49 7.60
C THR A 516 -25.47 5.65 7.82
N ASP A 517 -25.07 6.67 8.59
CA ASP A 517 -25.90 7.85 8.87
C ASP A 517 -26.32 8.58 7.58
N LEU A 518 -25.38 8.78 6.67
CA LEU A 518 -25.62 9.50 5.43
C LEU A 518 -26.49 8.69 4.45
N LEU A 519 -26.22 7.40 4.31
CA LEU A 519 -27.02 6.53 3.42
C LEU A 519 -28.41 6.25 4.00
N ASP A 520 -28.56 6.06 5.30
CA ASP A 520 -29.87 5.96 5.95
C ASP A 520 -30.73 7.20 5.67
N THR A 521 -30.12 8.41 5.84
CA THR A 521 -30.81 9.67 5.53
C THR A 521 -31.18 9.76 4.05
N ALA A 522 -30.28 9.43 3.14
CA ALA A 522 -30.53 9.47 1.70
C ALA A 522 -31.65 8.49 1.29
N LEU A 523 -31.65 7.27 1.81
CA LEU A 523 -32.64 6.24 1.52
C LEU A 523 -34.03 6.57 2.07
N ARG A 524 -34.10 7.09 3.31
CA ARG A 524 -35.40 7.46 3.92
C ARG A 524 -36.15 8.54 3.12
N HIS A 525 -35.40 9.42 2.46
CA HIS A 525 -35.95 10.55 1.72
C HIS A 525 -35.81 10.44 0.20
N ASP A 526 -35.44 9.26 -0.32
CA ASP A 526 -35.18 8.98 -1.74
C ASP A 526 -34.24 10.00 -2.43
N LEU A 527 -33.21 10.47 -1.69
CA LEU A 527 -32.20 11.39 -2.17
C LEU A 527 -31.07 10.63 -2.87
N LEU A 528 -31.40 9.92 -3.96
CA LEU A 528 -30.53 8.96 -4.62
C LEU A 528 -29.93 9.46 -5.94
N LYS A 529 -30.04 10.76 -6.24
CA LYS A 529 -29.37 11.38 -7.39
C LYS A 529 -27.88 11.59 -7.10
N THR A 530 -27.06 11.62 -8.14
CA THR A 530 -25.63 11.90 -8.08
C THR A 530 -25.28 13.13 -7.22
N SER A 531 -26.05 14.21 -7.32
CA SER A 531 -25.87 15.44 -6.53
C SER A 531 -26.00 15.22 -5.02
N HIS A 532 -26.80 14.26 -4.59
CA HIS A 532 -26.99 13.90 -3.18
C HIS A 532 -26.00 12.84 -2.71
N LEU A 533 -25.66 11.86 -3.57
CA LEU A 533 -24.78 10.74 -3.24
C LEU A 533 -23.29 11.14 -3.26
N ASN A 534 -22.90 12.01 -4.19
CA ASN A 534 -21.51 12.43 -4.32
C ASN A 534 -20.91 13.08 -3.04
N PRO A 535 -21.66 13.92 -2.27
CA PRO A 535 -21.19 14.43 -0.98
C PRO A 535 -21.04 13.37 0.12
N ILE A 536 -21.62 12.17 -0.05
CA ILE A 536 -21.45 11.05 0.90
C ILE A 536 -20.02 10.50 0.87
N ARG A 537 -19.28 10.77 -0.18
CA ARG A 537 -17.89 10.40 -0.35
C ARG A 537 -17.04 10.67 0.90
N ALA A 538 -16.24 9.68 1.32
CA ALA A 538 -15.38 9.77 2.51
C ALA A 538 -14.06 10.49 2.23
N PHE A 539 -14.10 11.69 1.63
CA PHE A 539 -12.89 12.47 1.39
C PHE A 539 -12.34 13.08 2.69
N GLN A 540 -11.03 12.94 2.91
CA GLN A 540 -10.32 13.48 4.05
C GLN A 540 -9.15 14.36 3.57
N SER A 541 -9.24 15.66 3.84
CA SER A 541 -8.23 16.65 3.41
C SER A 541 -6.88 16.45 4.11
N ASN A 542 -6.88 15.92 5.33
CA ASN A 542 -5.64 15.59 6.05
C ASN A 542 -4.91 14.36 5.46
N ILE A 543 -5.64 13.40 4.88
CA ILE A 543 -5.03 12.28 4.15
C ILE A 543 -4.49 12.76 2.80
N ALA A 544 -5.23 13.66 2.15
CA ALA A 544 -4.86 14.17 0.84
C ALA A 544 -3.49 14.89 0.79
N VAL A 545 -2.88 15.25 1.91
CA VAL A 545 -1.52 15.78 1.96
C VAL A 545 -0.45 14.71 2.21
N THR A 546 -0.84 13.51 2.62
CA THR A 546 0.13 12.44 2.93
C THR A 546 0.63 11.69 1.69
N TRP A 547 -0.04 11.81 0.54
CA TRP A 547 0.38 11.12 -0.68
C TRP A 547 1.80 11.49 -1.15
N MET A 548 2.32 12.66 -0.76
CA MET A 548 3.68 13.05 -1.05
C MET A 548 4.70 12.12 -0.38
N PHE A 549 4.37 11.52 0.77
CA PHE A 549 5.24 10.55 1.42
C PHE A 549 5.36 9.27 0.58
N SER A 550 4.26 8.77 0.02
CA SER A 550 4.32 7.61 -0.90
C SER A 550 5.12 7.92 -2.16
N LYS A 551 5.05 9.16 -2.67
CA LYS A 551 5.93 9.62 -3.77
C LYS A 551 7.41 9.61 -3.36
N GLY A 552 7.71 9.91 -2.12
CA GLY A 552 9.07 9.83 -1.58
C GLY A 552 9.62 8.41 -1.42
N MET A 553 8.76 7.41 -1.48
CA MET A 553 9.14 6.00 -1.47
C MET A 553 9.33 5.43 -2.88
N MET A 554 9.00 6.18 -3.92
CA MET A 554 9.08 5.75 -5.32
C MET A 554 10.28 6.39 -6.00
N VAL A 555 11.17 5.59 -6.56
CA VAL A 555 12.15 6.10 -7.53
C VAL A 555 11.47 6.16 -8.90
N PRO A 556 11.38 7.34 -9.54
CA PRO A 556 10.74 7.45 -10.84
C PRO A 556 11.44 6.58 -11.89
N THR A 557 10.66 5.98 -12.80
CA THR A 557 11.18 5.17 -13.91
C THR A 557 12.24 5.96 -14.72
N ASN A 558 13.32 5.29 -15.07
CA ASN A 558 14.48 5.86 -15.80
C ASN A 558 15.23 6.97 -15.03
N ARG A 559 15.03 7.08 -13.72
CA ARG A 559 15.76 8.03 -12.88
C ARG A 559 16.77 7.34 -11.98
N PHE A 560 17.95 7.94 -11.87
CA PHE A 560 19.01 7.52 -10.97
C PHE A 560 19.09 8.47 -9.78
N LEU A 561 18.80 7.96 -8.60
CA LEU A 561 18.90 8.68 -7.34
C LEU A 561 19.88 7.99 -6.42
N ALA A 562 20.62 8.75 -5.63
CA ALA A 562 21.46 8.17 -4.59
C ALA A 562 20.57 7.45 -3.56
N PRO A 563 20.87 6.19 -3.20
CA PRO A 563 20.04 5.40 -2.29
C PRO A 563 19.72 6.12 -0.98
N TYR A 564 20.71 6.82 -0.40
CA TYR A 564 20.51 7.55 0.84
C TYR A 564 19.44 8.65 0.75
N LYS A 565 19.22 9.27 -0.42
CA LYS A 565 18.18 10.30 -0.57
C LYS A 565 16.79 9.72 -0.36
N VAL A 566 16.53 8.52 -0.89
CA VAL A 566 15.25 7.82 -0.75
C VAL A 566 15.06 7.38 0.70
N ASN A 567 16.05 6.68 1.28
CA ASN A 567 16.00 6.22 2.66
C ASN A 567 15.92 7.39 3.67
N ALA A 568 16.67 8.48 3.44
CA ALA A 568 16.71 9.61 4.36
C ALA A 568 15.39 10.36 4.47
N MET A 569 14.56 10.35 3.43
CA MET A 569 13.27 11.04 3.44
C MET A 569 12.33 10.43 4.46
N LEU A 570 12.14 9.11 4.41
CA LEU A 570 11.30 8.39 5.36
C LEU A 570 11.90 8.37 6.76
N ASN A 571 13.20 8.12 6.86
CA ASN A 571 13.87 8.13 8.17
C ASN A 571 13.79 9.50 8.85
N THR A 572 13.90 10.62 8.12
CA THR A 572 13.68 11.94 8.69
C THR A 572 12.26 12.05 9.28
N PHE A 573 11.26 11.61 8.52
CA PHE A 573 9.87 11.78 8.92
C PHE A 573 9.46 10.81 10.03
N PHE A 574 9.71 9.52 9.88
CA PHE A 574 9.40 8.51 10.89
C PHE A 574 10.26 8.66 12.15
N GLY A 575 11.51 9.14 12.00
CA GLY A 575 12.36 9.49 13.12
C GLY A 575 11.81 10.65 13.95
N ILE A 576 11.16 11.64 13.32
CA ILE A 576 10.44 12.70 14.04
C ILE A 576 9.26 12.12 14.80
N LEU A 577 8.46 11.26 14.15
CA LEU A 577 7.34 10.59 14.81
C LEU A 577 7.79 9.77 16.02
N ALA A 578 8.92 9.08 15.93
CA ALA A 578 9.48 8.31 17.03
C ALA A 578 9.94 9.18 18.23
N THR A 579 10.13 10.48 18.03
CA THR A 579 10.47 11.45 19.09
C THR A 579 9.26 12.24 19.59
N GLU A 580 8.10 12.08 18.97
CA GLU A 580 6.84 12.68 19.41
C GLU A 580 6.15 11.82 20.48
N THR A 581 5.05 12.31 21.04
CA THR A 581 4.26 11.50 21.98
C THR A 581 3.58 10.33 21.25
N PRO A 582 3.36 9.18 21.90
CA PRO A 582 2.68 8.03 21.29
C PRO A 582 1.35 8.38 20.63
N GLN A 583 0.58 9.31 21.22
CA GLN A 583 -0.70 9.76 20.68
C GLN A 583 -0.58 10.53 19.36
N VAL A 584 0.51 11.28 19.16
CA VAL A 584 0.79 11.97 17.91
C VAL A 584 1.17 10.96 16.83
N ALA A 585 2.04 10.00 17.17
CA ALA A 585 2.43 8.93 16.27
C ALA A 585 1.22 8.08 15.85
N GLU A 586 0.40 7.63 16.82
CA GLU A 586 -0.82 6.88 16.57
C GLU A 586 -1.77 7.64 15.64
N ARG A 587 -2.05 8.92 15.92
CA ARG A 587 -2.94 9.74 15.08
C ARG A 587 -2.42 9.89 13.67
N PHE A 588 -1.11 10.01 13.51
CA PHE A 588 -0.52 10.12 12.18
C PHE A 588 -0.66 8.81 11.40
N VAL A 589 -0.26 7.70 12.00
CA VAL A 589 -0.30 6.38 11.36
C VAL A 589 -1.75 5.93 11.08
N LYS A 590 -2.72 6.35 11.90
CA LYS A 590 -4.17 6.13 11.67
C LYS A 590 -4.83 7.17 10.76
N ASP A 591 -4.08 7.92 9.97
CA ASP A 591 -4.63 8.95 9.07
C ASP A 591 -5.50 10.02 9.78
N ARG A 592 -5.14 10.37 11.02
CA ARG A 592 -5.88 11.34 11.86
C ARG A 592 -5.03 12.53 12.29
N ALA A 593 -3.92 12.77 11.61
CA ALA A 593 -3.07 13.93 11.90
C ALA A 593 -3.82 15.24 11.60
N GLY A 594 -3.97 16.10 12.60
CA GLY A 594 -4.54 17.43 12.42
C GLY A 594 -3.52 18.42 11.87
N TRP A 595 -4.01 19.56 11.37
CA TRP A 595 -3.20 20.58 10.68
C TRP A 595 -2.02 21.11 11.53
N LEU A 596 -2.22 21.40 12.81
CA LEU A 596 -1.14 21.88 13.68
C LEU A 596 -0.03 20.83 13.88
N ALA A 597 -0.40 19.56 14.12
CA ALA A 597 0.57 18.49 14.29
C ALA A 597 1.36 18.27 13.01
N PHE A 598 0.68 18.24 11.85
CA PHE A 598 1.32 18.11 10.55
C PHE A 598 2.35 19.22 10.30
N ASN A 599 1.98 20.48 10.50
CA ASN A 599 2.88 21.61 10.29
C ASN A 599 4.07 21.64 11.26
N ARG A 600 3.83 21.29 12.54
CA ARG A 600 4.92 21.15 13.52
C ARG A 600 5.96 20.11 13.07
N MET A 601 5.49 18.96 12.58
CA MET A 601 6.38 17.90 12.06
C MET A 601 7.10 18.35 10.80
N ALA A 602 6.41 19.01 9.86
CA ALA A 602 7.02 19.51 8.63
C ALA A 602 8.14 20.55 8.92
N LEU A 603 7.91 21.47 9.85
CA LEU A 603 8.91 22.45 10.29
C LEU A 603 10.11 21.77 10.98
N LYS A 604 9.85 20.75 11.80
CA LYS A 604 10.91 19.98 12.46
C LYS A 604 11.75 19.22 11.42
N ALA A 605 11.10 18.62 10.41
CA ALA A 605 11.77 17.95 9.30
C ALA A 605 12.67 18.90 8.50
N ALA A 606 12.17 20.09 8.16
CA ALA A 606 12.95 21.11 7.45
C ALA A 606 14.15 21.61 8.25
N ARG A 607 14.07 21.65 9.60
CA ARG A 607 15.20 21.99 10.45
C ARG A 607 16.25 20.89 10.56
N ILE A 608 15.81 19.64 10.65
CA ILE A 608 16.70 18.47 10.76
C ILE A 608 17.41 18.22 9.43
N ASN A 609 16.68 18.29 8.33
CA ASN A 609 17.19 18.04 6.99
C ASN A 609 16.74 19.15 6.02
N PRO A 610 17.45 20.27 5.93
CA PRO A 610 17.09 21.37 5.02
C PRO A 610 17.07 20.97 3.55
N SER A 611 17.85 19.95 3.16
CA SER A 611 17.89 19.43 1.78
C SER A 611 16.67 18.62 1.41
N LEU A 612 15.80 18.28 2.36
CA LEU A 612 14.63 17.41 2.16
C LEU A 612 13.70 17.94 1.07
N LEU A 613 13.47 19.25 1.01
CA LEU A 613 12.61 19.86 -0.02
C LEU A 613 13.19 19.69 -1.44
N LEU A 614 14.50 19.77 -1.60
CA LEU A 614 15.14 19.52 -2.89
C LEU A 614 15.03 18.04 -3.28
N TRP A 615 15.20 17.14 -2.33
CA TRP A 615 15.05 15.70 -2.58
C TRP A 615 13.63 15.30 -2.90
N ILE A 616 12.63 15.90 -2.22
CA ILE A 616 11.20 15.71 -2.57
C ILE A 616 10.94 16.19 -4.00
N TRP A 617 11.50 17.33 -4.39
CA TRP A 617 11.36 17.81 -5.76
C TRP A 617 12.03 16.89 -6.79
N GLU A 618 13.22 16.37 -6.51
CA GLU A 618 13.90 15.38 -7.36
C GLU A 618 13.06 14.11 -7.55
N LEU A 619 12.36 13.65 -6.51
CA LEU A 619 11.53 12.45 -6.53
C LEU A 619 10.17 12.68 -7.21
N ALA A 620 9.45 13.71 -6.80
CA ALA A 620 8.08 13.94 -7.23
C ALA A 620 7.96 14.77 -8.52
N GLY A 621 8.95 15.63 -8.78
CA GLY A 621 8.89 16.58 -9.90
C GLY A 621 7.97 17.79 -9.65
N THR A 622 8.09 18.80 -10.53
CA THR A 622 7.37 20.08 -10.36
C THR A 622 5.84 19.93 -10.40
N LYS A 623 5.34 19.08 -11.30
CA LYS A 623 3.89 18.87 -11.47
C LYS A 623 3.24 18.33 -10.20
N ASP A 624 3.82 17.30 -9.61
CA ASP A 624 3.28 16.68 -8.40
C ASP A 624 3.46 17.59 -7.18
N LEU A 625 4.54 18.36 -7.13
CA LEU A 625 4.73 19.35 -6.07
C LEU A 625 3.65 20.45 -6.11
N LEU A 626 3.33 20.99 -7.29
CA LEU A 626 2.26 21.98 -7.45
C LEU A 626 0.89 21.40 -7.08
N ARG A 627 0.62 20.14 -7.48
CA ARG A 627 -0.60 19.44 -7.10
C ARG A 627 -0.70 19.27 -5.58
N TRP A 628 0.42 18.94 -4.93
CA TRP A 628 0.48 18.82 -3.48
C TRP A 628 0.23 20.15 -2.76
N VAL A 629 0.76 21.26 -3.28
CA VAL A 629 0.47 22.59 -2.75
C VAL A 629 -1.04 22.85 -2.77
N GLY A 630 -1.74 22.48 -3.84
CA GLY A 630 -3.20 22.55 -3.91
C GLY A 630 -3.88 21.72 -2.82
N SER A 631 -3.43 20.49 -2.58
CA SER A 631 -3.95 19.65 -1.48
C SER A 631 -3.68 20.27 -0.10
N TYR A 632 -2.51 20.86 0.10
CA TYR A 632 -2.14 21.53 1.35
C TYR A 632 -2.97 22.79 1.61
N VAL A 633 -3.23 23.61 0.58
CA VAL A 633 -4.13 24.78 0.68
C VAL A 633 -5.54 24.34 1.05
N ASN A 634 -6.05 23.28 0.40
CA ASN A 634 -7.36 22.71 0.73
C ASN A 634 -7.41 22.19 2.18
N PHE A 635 -6.37 21.51 2.65
CA PHE A 635 -6.29 21.07 4.05
C PHE A 635 -6.27 22.25 5.03
N THR A 636 -5.50 23.30 4.71
CA THR A 636 -5.43 24.52 5.53
C THR A 636 -6.78 25.22 5.61
N LEU A 637 -7.46 25.38 4.47
CA LEU A 637 -8.81 25.97 4.42
C LEU A 637 -9.81 25.10 5.19
N SER A 638 -9.80 23.80 4.99
CA SER A 638 -10.68 22.86 5.70
C SER A 638 -10.45 22.91 7.22
N ALA A 639 -9.20 23.00 7.67
CA ALA A 639 -8.87 23.14 9.09
C ALA A 639 -9.35 24.47 9.67
N PHE A 640 -9.20 25.57 8.92
CA PHE A 640 -9.71 26.90 9.31
C PHE A 640 -11.24 26.90 9.40
N LEU A 641 -11.94 26.39 8.39
CA LEU A 641 -13.40 26.28 8.41
C LEU A 641 -13.89 25.37 9.54
N SER A 642 -13.17 24.27 9.82
CA SER A 642 -13.47 23.39 10.94
C SER A 642 -13.29 24.07 12.31
N TRP A 643 -12.39 25.04 12.43
CA TRP A 643 -12.26 25.86 13.63
C TRP A 643 -13.38 26.89 13.70
N LEU A 644 -13.63 27.60 12.61
CA LEU A 644 -14.66 28.67 12.54
C LEU A 644 -16.07 28.08 12.80
N PHE A 645 -16.39 26.94 12.21
CA PHE A 645 -17.68 26.27 12.32
C PHE A 645 -17.65 25.10 13.31
N SER A 646 -16.86 25.21 14.38
CA SER A 646 -16.74 24.15 15.39
C SER A 646 -18.07 23.77 16.07
N GLY A 647 -19.02 24.69 16.15
CA GLY A 647 -20.37 24.48 16.66
C GLY A 647 -21.37 23.86 15.67
N LEU A 648 -21.00 23.70 14.38
CA LEU A 648 -21.91 23.21 13.34
C LEU A 648 -22.54 21.84 13.66
N PRO A 649 -21.82 20.83 14.17
CA PRO A 649 -22.43 19.55 14.53
C PRO A 649 -23.50 19.67 15.61
N SER A 650 -23.26 20.47 16.63
CA SER A 650 -24.23 20.70 17.72
C SER A 650 -25.45 21.50 17.23
N PHE A 651 -25.22 22.50 16.40
CA PHE A 651 -26.29 23.26 15.74
C PHE A 651 -27.13 22.35 14.85
N ALA A 652 -26.50 21.55 13.96
CA ALA A 652 -27.21 20.62 13.11
C ALA A 652 -28.10 19.66 13.92
N ARG A 653 -27.57 19.12 15.03
CA ARG A 653 -28.34 18.25 15.93
C ARG A 653 -29.58 18.95 16.53
N SER A 654 -29.45 20.22 16.92
CA SER A 654 -30.54 20.95 17.54
C SER A 654 -31.70 21.28 16.59
N ILE A 655 -31.43 21.40 15.28
CA ILE A 655 -32.42 21.73 14.27
C ILE A 655 -32.93 20.50 13.47
N GLN A 656 -32.40 19.29 13.74
CA GLN A 656 -32.76 18.08 13.00
C GLN A 656 -34.27 17.86 12.90
N SER A 657 -34.95 17.82 14.04
CA SER A 657 -36.38 17.55 14.09
C SER A 657 -37.24 18.55 13.34
N TRP A 658 -36.73 19.76 13.15
CA TRP A 658 -37.40 20.83 12.40
C TRP A 658 -37.03 20.78 10.91
N LEU A 659 -35.72 20.62 10.58
CA LEU A 659 -35.21 20.75 9.22
C LEU A 659 -35.44 19.50 8.38
N GLU A 660 -35.14 18.31 8.93
CA GLU A 660 -35.17 17.05 8.19
C GLU A 660 -36.53 16.77 7.54
N PRO A 661 -37.69 16.93 8.22
CA PRO A 661 -38.99 16.69 7.58
C PRO A 661 -39.38 17.76 6.55
N ARG A 662 -38.85 19.00 6.66
CA ARG A 662 -39.21 20.13 5.78
C ARG A 662 -38.32 20.24 4.55
N ASN A 663 -37.05 19.94 4.70
CA ASN A 663 -36.07 19.97 3.60
C ASN A 663 -35.00 18.92 3.82
N PRO A 664 -35.29 17.65 3.50
CA PRO A 664 -34.36 16.55 3.72
C PRO A 664 -33.08 16.67 2.88
N ALA A 665 -33.12 17.31 1.71
CA ALA A 665 -31.93 17.54 0.89
C ALA A 665 -30.95 18.52 1.56
N LEU A 666 -31.49 19.61 2.12
CA LEU A 666 -30.66 20.57 2.90
C LEU A 666 -30.14 19.91 4.19
N TRP A 667 -30.96 19.05 4.82
CA TRP A 667 -30.54 18.30 5.99
C TRP A 667 -29.34 17.35 5.66
N LEU A 668 -29.45 16.56 4.60
CA LEU A 668 -28.38 15.69 4.13
C LEU A 668 -27.10 16.49 3.80
N TRP A 669 -27.24 17.63 3.13
CA TRP A 669 -26.13 18.53 2.86
C TRP A 669 -25.47 19.02 4.17
N LEU A 670 -26.25 19.47 5.15
CA LEU A 670 -25.73 19.93 6.44
C LEU A 670 -24.99 18.83 7.21
N LEU A 671 -25.51 17.59 7.15
CA LEU A 671 -24.80 16.42 7.70
C LEU A 671 -23.48 16.18 7.00
N THR A 672 -23.45 16.20 5.67
CA THR A 672 -22.20 15.99 4.90
C THR A 672 -21.18 17.06 5.23
N GLN A 673 -21.59 18.36 5.37
CA GLN A 673 -20.67 19.42 5.77
C GLN A 673 -20.16 19.25 7.21
N SER A 674 -21.02 18.84 8.12
CA SER A 674 -20.63 18.56 9.51
C SER A 674 -19.58 17.47 9.60
N TYR A 675 -19.74 16.41 8.79
CA TYR A 675 -18.73 15.34 8.70
C TYR A 675 -17.46 15.77 7.97
N ALA A 676 -17.57 16.58 6.90
CA ALA A 676 -16.40 17.10 6.20
C ALA A 676 -15.52 17.98 7.11
N LEU A 677 -16.13 18.80 7.96
CA LEU A 677 -15.43 19.69 8.90
C LEU A 677 -14.99 19.01 10.21
N THR A 678 -15.28 17.74 10.40
CA THR A 678 -14.84 16.95 11.57
C THR A 678 -14.03 15.75 11.10
N TYR A 679 -14.66 14.65 10.70
CA TYR A 679 -14.00 13.47 10.17
C TYR A 679 -13.06 13.80 8.99
N GLY A 680 -13.50 14.66 8.07
CA GLY A 680 -12.73 15.06 6.88
C GLY A 680 -11.43 15.83 7.15
N VAL A 681 -11.19 16.30 8.38
CA VAL A 681 -9.95 16.96 8.82
C VAL A 681 -9.21 16.18 9.92
N GLY A 682 -9.53 14.89 10.08
CA GLY A 682 -8.89 14.02 11.06
C GLY A 682 -9.38 14.16 12.50
N LYS A 683 -10.44 14.91 12.76
CA LYS A 683 -11.07 14.99 14.08
C LYS A 683 -11.93 13.74 14.35
N PRO A 684 -12.23 13.42 15.63
CA PRO A 684 -13.20 12.38 15.96
C PRO A 684 -14.56 12.66 15.31
N ARG A 685 -15.28 11.61 14.98
CA ARG A 685 -16.65 11.71 14.47
C ARG A 685 -17.54 12.44 15.48
N PRO A 686 -18.33 13.44 15.08
CA PRO A 686 -19.34 14.00 15.95
C PRO A 686 -20.48 12.99 16.13
N GLU A 687 -21.05 12.90 17.31
CA GLU A 687 -22.30 12.17 17.56
C GLU A 687 -23.46 12.98 16.98
N LEU A 688 -23.68 12.91 15.67
CA LEU A 688 -24.72 13.70 15.00
C LEU A 688 -26.09 13.04 15.08
N LEU A 689 -26.14 11.72 14.98
CA LEU A 689 -27.37 10.96 15.10
C LEU A 689 -27.28 10.09 16.36
N ARG A 690 -28.29 10.17 17.23
CA ARG A 690 -28.61 9.07 18.11
C ARG A 690 -29.27 8.03 17.24
N ILE A 691 -28.50 7.10 16.70
CA ILE A 691 -29.07 5.84 16.23
C ILE A 691 -29.76 5.29 17.49
N LYS A 692 -31.09 5.26 17.50
CA LYS A 692 -31.80 4.63 18.62
C LYS A 692 -31.20 3.25 18.74
N PRO A 693 -30.73 2.84 19.94
CA PRO A 693 -30.24 1.49 20.11
C PRO A 693 -31.36 0.56 19.66
N ARG A 694 -31.18 -0.10 18.53
CA ARG A 694 -32.06 -1.17 18.09
C ARG A 694 -31.69 -2.41 18.91
N PRO A 695 -32.61 -3.35 19.13
CA PRO A 695 -32.31 -4.61 19.80
C PRO A 695 -31.07 -5.22 19.16
N GLN A 696 -30.12 -5.63 19.95
CA GLN A 696 -28.95 -6.35 19.44
C GLN A 696 -29.44 -7.57 18.66
N LEU A 697 -28.82 -7.85 17.53
CA LEU A 697 -29.05 -9.13 16.85
C LEU A 697 -28.76 -10.26 17.81
N PRO A 698 -29.51 -11.38 17.78
CA PRO A 698 -29.25 -12.50 18.65
C PRO A 698 -27.79 -12.93 18.54
N GLU A 699 -27.16 -13.19 19.69
CA GLU A 699 -25.81 -13.74 19.72
C GLU A 699 -25.80 -15.06 18.95
N ILE A 700 -24.84 -15.21 18.02
CA ILE A 700 -24.64 -16.47 17.32
C ILE A 700 -23.87 -17.39 18.26
N SER A 701 -24.61 -18.14 19.08
CA SER A 701 -24.08 -18.94 20.19
C SER A 701 -23.35 -20.22 19.82
N ALA A 702 -23.33 -20.61 18.55
CA ALA A 702 -22.58 -21.76 18.05
C ALA A 702 -22.03 -21.50 16.64
N LEU A 703 -20.76 -21.13 16.58
CA LEU A 703 -20.04 -21.16 15.30
C LEU A 703 -19.76 -22.65 14.95
N PRO A 704 -20.18 -23.13 13.76
CA PRO A 704 -19.89 -24.50 13.37
C PRO A 704 -18.37 -24.70 13.31
N THR A 705 -17.93 -25.76 13.98
CA THR A 705 -16.55 -26.25 13.92
C THR A 705 -16.23 -26.59 12.45
N LEU A 706 -15.15 -26.04 11.93
CA LEU A 706 -14.69 -26.32 10.56
C LEU A 706 -14.54 -27.83 10.34
N THR A 707 -15.49 -28.46 9.66
CA THR A 707 -15.20 -29.67 8.89
C THR A 707 -14.42 -29.21 7.66
N GLN A 708 -13.19 -29.64 7.53
CA GLN A 708 -12.37 -29.39 6.34
C GLN A 708 -13.19 -29.82 5.11
N ALA A 709 -13.49 -28.86 4.25
CA ALA A 709 -14.06 -29.18 2.96
C ALA A 709 -13.04 -30.00 2.17
N THR A 710 -13.37 -31.25 1.92
CA THR A 710 -12.60 -32.12 1.06
C THR A 710 -12.55 -31.47 -0.33
N PRO A 711 -11.37 -31.37 -0.97
CA PRO A 711 -11.28 -30.84 -2.33
C PRO A 711 -12.14 -31.69 -3.26
N VAL A 712 -13.07 -31.07 -3.93
CA VAL A 712 -13.83 -31.73 -5.01
C VAL A 712 -12.83 -32.06 -6.11
N ALA A 713 -12.60 -33.35 -6.33
CA ALA A 713 -11.81 -33.86 -7.45
C ALA A 713 -12.43 -33.33 -8.75
N LYS A 714 -11.62 -32.66 -9.57
CA LYS A 714 -11.99 -32.30 -10.93
C LYS A 714 -12.27 -33.60 -11.73
N THR A 715 -13.43 -33.71 -12.26
CA THR A 715 -13.67 -34.49 -13.47
C THR A 715 -13.51 -33.53 -14.64
N ASP A 716 -12.50 -33.83 -15.50
CA ASP A 716 -12.16 -33.39 -16.86
C ASP A 716 -12.51 -31.97 -17.33
#